data_2867b8a46bfeabdac5c88eb7aca135c4
#
_entry.id   2867b8a46bfeabdac5c88eb7aca135c4
#
_cell.length_a   1.000
_cell.length_b   1.000
_cell.length_c   1.000
_cell.angle_alpha   90.00
_cell.angle_beta   90.00
_cell.angle_gamma   90.00
#
_symmetry.space_group_name_H-M   'P 1'
#
loop_
_entity.id
_entity.type
_entity.pdbx_description
1 polymer ?
#
loop_
_entity_poly.entity_id
_entity_poly.type
_entity_poly.pdbx_seq_one_letter_code
_entity_poly.pdbx_strand_id
1 'polypeptide(L)'
;MWSDMRDLVHLAWRTPLRALPPLKQHKFKFQLPRLPSYAAKDVPQSFWEKWTKLSLPEGLAKNESWISSSALRQAALVRGVMVDERIEEVCRILDDGADIGCVGRGRLPTQAPNAKQVLDHGDIICDVLQDWVKQGIAAGPLSWAEVQDQFGPDYTVNGVTTRPKPNGALRIIVDMSSPRDRDTTVPGWLWSQELPGSVNSSMDPAKFPARMSSVKQFTRMLYEVGRGAVVCKIDWSDAYKHIRVCDEDIRLQIIQFAGKYFAELKLVFGARSSAGIYDMVSDIIMVLAMKQASFPRTLAAKHLDDILAVGKADLDDPVHDFFKAYISLAAEVGVRLPEVNLDKTKVQSPDTTVTALGLEYDTVSWSVKCPEQKLGRMLLSLRKCLVEGFTTAGELASLMGKILDKVFLLEGGRFNMSEVMALVESGAPPEQEVQLTSGAREQLAWWFSRLHSTAWASKIRHPDAKLWPPAGAPEVHTDAAGGSLTNIRAGVGAVMPGGSWCYFPWPAWLQAGLPGPEGAALNAQLQMLELCGPIMAMAAHPEKCRNKALVFRTDNMSAVYTWRKGYSNRDKLSTSLVKALYDLSRFLNCSVFITKVARCSTPAASAADCLSKGDWDGFFKFSPNSPSSPTRIPVTLLKWMLAPRVDLALGSAIAEELRNMGRGVLGGE
;
A
#
# COMPACT_ATOMS: atom_id res chain seq x y z
N MET A 1 -24.82 -18.63 11.18
CA MET A 1 -23.81 -17.57 11.37
C MET A 1 -22.88 -17.84 12.54
N TRP A 2 -23.37 -18.09 13.78
CA TRP A 2 -22.49 -18.57 14.86
C TRP A 2 -21.91 -19.96 14.61
N SER A 3 -22.64 -20.83 13.90
CA SER A 3 -22.13 -22.11 13.39
C SER A 3 -21.01 -21.91 12.39
N ASP A 4 -21.19 -21.03 11.42
CA ASP A 4 -20.21 -20.79 10.36
C ASP A 4 -18.93 -20.15 10.88
N MET A 5 -19.02 -19.30 11.92
CA MET A 5 -17.85 -18.76 12.62
C MET A 5 -17.13 -19.80 13.47
N ARG A 6 -17.88 -20.68 14.17
CA ARG A 6 -17.29 -21.84 14.85
C ARG A 6 -16.61 -22.76 13.85
N ASP A 7 -17.20 -22.98 12.69
CA ASP A 7 -16.63 -23.81 11.63
C ASP A 7 -15.39 -23.15 11.00
N LEU A 8 -15.37 -21.83 10.82
CA LEU A 8 -14.18 -21.09 10.36
C LEU A 8 -13.06 -21.08 11.42
N VAL A 9 -13.42 -20.92 12.70
CA VAL A 9 -12.45 -21.06 13.81
C VAL A 9 -12.00 -22.51 13.94
N HIS A 10 -12.89 -23.50 13.80
CA HIS A 10 -12.54 -24.92 13.75
C HIS A 10 -11.73 -25.28 12.50
N LEU A 11 -12.00 -24.64 11.36
CA LEU A 11 -11.20 -24.78 10.15
C LEU A 11 -9.78 -24.24 10.38
N ALA A 12 -9.65 -23.10 11.06
CA ALA A 12 -8.35 -22.55 11.46
C ALA A 12 -7.58 -23.48 12.43
N TRP A 13 -8.30 -24.32 13.21
CA TRP A 13 -7.69 -25.28 14.15
C TRP A 13 -7.38 -26.64 13.53
N ARG A 14 -8.26 -27.15 12.67
CA ARG A 14 -8.18 -28.53 12.15
C ARG A 14 -7.54 -28.65 10.78
N THR A 15 -7.53 -27.58 10.00
CA THR A 15 -6.76 -27.61 8.75
C THR A 15 -5.31 -27.54 9.16
N PRO A 16 -4.50 -28.61 8.96
CA PRO A 16 -3.07 -28.43 9.02
C PRO A 16 -2.82 -27.26 8.08
N LEU A 17 -2.23 -26.19 8.58
CA LEU A 17 -1.57 -25.18 7.74
C LEU A 17 -0.83 -26.03 6.73
N ARG A 18 -1.38 -26.20 5.51
CA ARG A 18 -0.94 -27.14 4.50
C ARG A 18 0.53 -27.15 4.58
N ALA A 19 1.17 -28.32 4.72
CA ALA A 19 2.56 -28.37 5.00
C ALA A 19 3.24 -27.21 4.27
N LEU A 20 3.15 -26.05 4.90
CA LEU A 20 4.00 -24.94 4.56
C LEU A 20 5.31 -25.66 4.52
N PRO A 21 6.02 -25.70 3.40
CA PRO A 21 7.32 -26.32 3.32
C PRO A 21 7.97 -25.87 4.60
N PRO A 22 8.35 -26.81 5.50
CA PRO A 22 8.57 -26.49 6.90
C PRO A 22 9.36 -25.22 6.83
N LEU A 23 8.79 -24.12 7.38
CA LEU A 23 9.49 -22.85 7.38
C LEU A 23 10.85 -23.30 7.65
N LYS A 24 11.75 -23.40 6.57
CA LYS A 24 13.05 -23.92 6.77
C LYS A 24 13.39 -23.17 8.00
N GLN A 25 13.14 -23.80 9.15
CA GLN A 25 13.74 -23.37 10.36
C GLN A 25 15.18 -23.44 9.88
N HIS A 26 15.60 -22.34 9.22
CA HIS A 26 16.94 -21.97 9.40
C HIS A 26 16.93 -21.91 10.91
N LYS A 27 17.10 -23.08 11.54
CA LYS A 27 17.76 -23.13 12.79
C LYS A 27 18.97 -22.30 12.47
N PHE A 28 18.80 -20.99 12.73
CA PHE A 28 19.92 -20.15 12.92
C PHE A 28 20.65 -20.86 14.04
N LYS A 29 21.44 -21.88 13.66
CA LYS A 29 22.59 -22.29 14.42
C LYS A 29 23.59 -21.16 14.24
N PHE A 30 23.17 -19.95 14.60
CA PHE A 30 24.07 -19.00 15.16
C PHE A 30 24.40 -19.56 16.54
N GLN A 31 25.33 -20.52 16.59
CA GLN A 31 26.29 -20.47 17.65
C GLN A 31 27.15 -19.25 17.36
N LEU A 32 26.52 -18.06 17.54
CA LEU A 32 27.28 -16.84 17.78
C LEU A 32 28.15 -17.17 18.99
N PRO A 33 29.48 -16.96 18.92
CA PRO A 33 30.23 -16.79 20.14
C PRO A 33 29.42 -15.76 20.91
N ARG A 34 28.86 -16.15 22.06
CA ARG A 34 28.17 -15.22 22.95
C ARG A 34 29.22 -14.17 23.30
N LEU A 35 29.14 -13.00 22.68
CA LEU A 35 29.74 -11.85 23.31
C LEU A 35 29.17 -11.85 24.71
N PRO A 36 30.05 -11.81 25.75
CA PRO A 36 29.57 -11.57 27.09
C PRO A 36 28.60 -10.39 26.96
N SER A 37 27.51 -10.40 27.72
CA SER A 37 26.50 -9.33 27.74
C SER A 37 27.15 -8.04 28.21
N TYR A 38 27.93 -7.42 27.34
CA TYR A 38 28.54 -6.14 27.56
C TYR A 38 27.42 -5.10 27.47
N ALA A 39 27.08 -4.53 28.61
CA ALA A 39 26.58 -3.19 28.60
C ALA A 39 27.55 -2.38 27.73
N ALA A 40 27.04 -1.60 26.77
CA ALA A 40 27.84 -0.95 25.71
C ALA A 40 29.00 -0.05 26.20
N LYS A 41 29.21 0.07 27.50
CA LYS A 41 30.30 0.80 28.18
C LYS A 41 31.57 -0.01 28.40
N ASP A 42 31.56 -1.33 28.26
CA ASP A 42 32.60 -2.20 28.80
C ASP A 42 33.32 -3.05 27.75
N VAL A 43 33.29 -2.65 26.46
CA VAL A 43 34.06 -3.34 25.41
C VAL A 43 35.55 -3.03 25.61
N PRO A 44 36.42 -4.05 25.88
CA PRO A 44 37.84 -3.82 26.14
C PRO A 44 38.51 -3.12 24.96
N GLN A 45 39.47 -2.25 25.25
CA GLN A 45 40.25 -1.55 24.22
C GLN A 45 40.92 -2.54 23.26
N SER A 46 41.37 -3.71 23.73
CA SER A 46 41.95 -4.78 22.90
C SER A 46 41.01 -5.35 21.85
N PHE A 47 39.68 -5.20 22.00
CA PHE A 47 38.72 -5.54 20.99
C PHE A 47 38.85 -4.63 19.75
N TRP A 48 38.99 -3.30 20.02
CA TRP A 48 39.09 -2.29 18.97
C TRP A 48 40.45 -2.25 18.29
N GLU A 49 41.52 -2.72 18.97
CA GLU A 49 42.88 -2.79 18.40
C GLU A 49 42.98 -3.74 17.21
N LYS A 50 42.06 -4.69 17.11
CA LYS A 50 41.98 -5.63 15.98
C LYS A 50 41.20 -5.09 14.78
N TRP A 51 40.56 -3.91 14.93
CA TRP A 51 39.76 -3.34 13.90
C TRP A 51 40.60 -2.55 12.89
N THR A 52 40.23 -2.63 11.61
CA THR A 52 40.69 -1.66 10.63
C THR A 52 40.14 -0.30 11.05
N LYS A 53 41.01 0.67 11.23
CA LYS A 53 40.65 2.05 11.54
C LYS A 53 40.79 2.89 10.28
N LEU A 54 39.76 3.68 9.98
CA LEU A 54 39.79 4.75 9.01
C LEU A 54 39.59 6.06 9.77
N SER A 55 40.64 6.87 9.89
CA SER A 55 40.51 8.17 10.55
C SER A 55 39.53 9.06 9.75
N LEU A 56 38.93 10.03 10.43
CA LEU A 56 37.96 10.91 9.80
C LEU A 56 38.59 11.76 8.68
N PRO A 57 39.79 12.39 8.86
CA PRO A 57 40.45 13.10 7.76
C PRO A 57 40.76 12.21 6.54
N GLU A 58 41.22 10.98 6.76
CA GLU A 58 41.46 10.04 5.66
C GLU A 58 40.16 9.59 5.00
N GLY A 59 39.10 9.39 5.81
CA GLY A 59 37.77 9.05 5.30
C GLY A 59 37.21 10.15 4.41
N LEU A 60 37.30 11.41 4.83
CA LEU A 60 36.91 12.57 4.03
C LEU A 60 37.72 12.70 2.73
N ALA A 61 39.05 12.59 2.83
CA ALA A 61 39.94 12.69 1.66
C ALA A 61 39.70 11.59 0.61
N LYS A 62 39.21 10.42 1.02
CA LYS A 62 38.92 9.26 0.14
C LYS A 62 37.42 9.10 -0.15
N ASN A 63 36.59 10.04 0.32
CA ASN A 63 35.15 9.91 0.17
C ASN A 63 34.71 10.27 -1.26
N GLU A 64 34.65 9.28 -2.13
CA GLU A 64 34.19 9.42 -3.51
C GLU A 64 32.89 8.64 -3.73
N SER A 65 31.99 9.15 -4.57
CA SER A 65 30.85 8.37 -5.05
C SER A 65 31.34 7.15 -5.82
N TRP A 66 30.64 6.02 -5.68
CA TRP A 66 31.00 4.84 -6.47
C TRP A 66 30.65 5.01 -7.96
N ILE A 67 29.68 5.89 -8.23
CA ILE A 67 29.31 6.27 -9.60
C ILE A 67 30.22 7.39 -10.06
N SER A 68 30.85 7.21 -11.23
CA SER A 68 31.71 8.20 -11.86
C SER A 68 30.89 9.22 -12.63
N SER A 69 30.95 10.49 -12.26
CA SER A 69 30.31 11.61 -12.95
C SER A 69 30.87 11.79 -14.38
N SER A 70 32.19 11.63 -14.56
CA SER A 70 32.85 11.71 -15.87
C SER A 70 32.37 10.58 -16.80
N ALA A 71 32.29 9.35 -16.29
CA ALA A 71 31.72 8.24 -17.05
C ALA A 71 30.24 8.47 -17.37
N LEU A 72 29.45 9.06 -16.46
CA LEU A 72 28.05 9.38 -16.69
C LEU A 72 27.87 10.44 -17.78
N ARG A 73 28.67 11.53 -17.79
CA ARG A 73 28.69 12.53 -18.87
C ARG A 73 29.06 11.90 -20.22
N GLN A 74 30.10 11.09 -20.23
CA GLN A 74 30.53 10.38 -21.43
C GLN A 74 29.46 9.43 -21.95
N ALA A 75 28.83 8.68 -21.05
CA ALA A 75 27.73 7.78 -21.37
C ALA A 75 26.53 8.51 -21.99
N ALA A 76 26.21 9.71 -21.52
CA ALA A 76 25.17 10.55 -22.11
C ALA A 76 25.52 10.98 -23.54
N LEU A 77 26.73 11.49 -23.73
CA LEU A 77 27.20 11.94 -25.05
C LEU A 77 27.22 10.81 -26.09
N VAL A 78 27.77 9.65 -25.74
CA VAL A 78 27.82 8.48 -26.64
C VAL A 78 26.41 8.01 -27.05
N ARG A 79 25.41 8.20 -26.18
CA ARG A 79 24.02 7.81 -26.45
C ARG A 79 23.19 8.92 -27.10
N GLY A 80 23.85 10.01 -27.51
CA GLY A 80 23.18 11.13 -28.15
C GLY A 80 22.20 11.86 -27.24
N VAL A 81 22.45 11.83 -25.92
CA VAL A 81 21.71 12.62 -24.93
C VAL A 81 22.51 13.86 -24.60
N MET A 82 21.92 15.03 -24.83
CA MET A 82 22.53 16.29 -24.46
C MET A 82 22.69 16.35 -22.93
N VAL A 83 23.86 16.72 -22.47
CA VAL A 83 24.12 16.96 -21.04
C VAL A 83 23.43 18.26 -20.67
N ASP A 84 22.23 18.13 -20.13
CA ASP A 84 21.40 19.23 -19.67
C ASP A 84 21.67 19.56 -18.19
N GLU A 85 20.98 20.58 -17.67
CA GLU A 85 21.13 21.03 -16.27
C GLU A 85 20.84 19.89 -15.25
N ARG A 86 19.95 18.98 -15.57
CA ARG A 86 19.59 17.86 -14.71
C ARG A 86 20.71 16.81 -14.61
N ILE A 87 21.37 16.51 -15.73
CA ILE A 87 22.54 15.61 -15.74
C ILE A 87 23.71 16.29 -15.02
N GLU A 88 23.93 17.58 -15.23
CA GLU A 88 24.97 18.32 -14.53
C GLU A 88 24.71 18.44 -13.03
N GLU A 89 23.46 18.58 -12.59
CA GLU A 89 23.10 18.54 -11.17
C GLU A 89 23.46 17.19 -10.55
N VAL A 90 23.11 16.09 -11.21
CA VAL A 90 23.49 14.74 -10.75
C VAL A 90 25.00 14.58 -10.72
N CYS A 91 25.72 15.06 -11.72
CA CYS A 91 27.18 15.00 -11.74
C CYS A 91 27.82 15.81 -10.60
N ARG A 92 27.30 17.00 -10.29
CA ARG A 92 27.74 17.78 -9.11
C ARG A 92 27.48 17.02 -7.80
N ILE A 93 26.32 16.39 -7.64
CA ILE A 93 26.03 15.55 -6.47
C ILE A 93 27.05 14.41 -6.34
N LEU A 94 27.48 13.81 -7.45
CA LEU A 94 28.46 12.73 -7.45
C LEU A 94 29.88 13.21 -7.14
N ASP A 95 30.27 14.39 -7.65
CA ASP A 95 31.60 14.99 -7.50
C ASP A 95 31.76 15.67 -6.13
N ASP A 96 30.84 16.57 -5.77
CA ASP A 96 30.94 17.40 -4.58
C ASP A 96 30.34 16.73 -3.34
N GLY A 97 29.51 15.70 -3.53
CA GLY A 97 28.70 15.06 -2.50
C GLY A 97 27.30 15.65 -2.41
N ALA A 98 26.37 14.82 -1.94
CA ALA A 98 24.99 15.20 -1.74
C ALA A 98 24.82 16.11 -0.52
N ASP A 99 24.23 17.29 -0.72
CA ASP A 99 23.63 18.07 0.37
C ASP A 99 22.34 17.37 0.80
N ILE A 100 22.28 16.97 2.07
CA ILE A 100 21.09 16.26 2.60
C ILE A 100 19.92 17.20 2.92
N GLY A 101 20.09 18.51 2.69
CA GLY A 101 19.02 19.51 2.78
C GLY A 101 18.67 19.95 4.20
N CYS A 102 19.61 19.84 5.11
CA CYS A 102 19.39 20.28 6.50
C CYS A 102 19.51 21.81 6.61
N VAL A 103 18.43 22.48 6.96
CA VAL A 103 18.36 23.93 7.15
C VAL A 103 18.67 24.28 8.62
N GLY A 104 19.60 25.24 8.84
CA GLY A 104 19.95 25.70 10.19
C GLY A 104 21.18 24.99 10.75
N ARG A 105 22.34 25.39 10.28
CA ARG A 105 23.65 24.81 10.62
C ARG A 105 24.18 25.13 12.04
N GLY A 106 23.41 25.74 12.92
CA GLY A 106 23.83 26.09 14.27
C GLY A 106 23.03 25.34 15.34
N ARG A 107 23.13 24.00 15.37
CA ARG A 107 22.41 23.18 16.33
C ARG A 107 23.26 22.79 17.50
N LEU A 108 22.60 22.68 18.65
CA LEU A 108 23.20 22.04 19.81
C LEU A 108 23.46 20.56 19.49
N PRO A 109 24.61 20.00 19.92
CA PRO A 109 24.91 18.59 19.74
C PRO A 109 23.76 17.74 20.31
N THR A 110 23.29 16.82 19.55
CA THR A 110 22.26 15.86 20.00
C THR A 110 22.86 14.46 20.00
N GLN A 111 22.51 13.68 21.01
CA GLN A 111 22.85 12.27 21.06
C GLN A 111 21.59 11.46 21.33
N ALA A 112 21.21 10.65 20.36
CA ALA A 112 20.07 9.77 20.46
C ALA A 112 20.50 8.36 20.91
N PRO A 113 19.72 7.68 21.76
CA PRO A 113 20.00 6.31 22.16
C PRO A 113 19.71 5.33 21.01
N ASN A 114 20.46 4.24 20.97
CA ASN A 114 20.20 3.12 20.08
C ASN A 114 18.92 2.38 20.49
N ALA A 115 18.22 1.81 19.52
CA ALA A 115 17.08 0.94 19.79
C ALA A 115 17.53 -0.31 20.58
N LYS A 116 16.68 -0.79 21.50
CA LYS A 116 16.99 -1.94 22.38
C LYS A 116 17.46 -3.18 21.60
N GLN A 117 16.86 -3.46 20.45
CA GLN A 117 17.23 -4.59 19.58
C GLN A 117 18.67 -4.54 19.03
N VAL A 118 19.32 -3.37 19.07
CA VAL A 118 20.73 -3.22 18.67
C VAL A 118 21.66 -3.98 19.61
N LEU A 119 21.31 -4.06 20.89
CA LEU A 119 22.07 -4.81 21.89
C LEU A 119 21.97 -6.33 21.64
N ASP A 120 20.82 -6.79 21.13
CA ASP A 120 20.60 -8.22 20.86
C ASP A 120 21.38 -8.72 19.63
N HIS A 121 21.88 -7.80 18.79
CA HIS A 121 22.55 -8.08 17.52
C HIS A 121 23.96 -7.50 17.43
N GLY A 122 24.62 -7.28 18.57
CA GLY A 122 25.91 -6.59 18.66
C GLY A 122 26.98 -7.14 17.74
N ASP A 123 27.14 -8.47 17.65
CA ASP A 123 28.15 -9.12 16.80
C ASP A 123 27.95 -8.82 15.31
N ILE A 124 26.69 -8.96 14.84
CA ILE A 124 26.37 -8.71 13.44
C ILE A 124 26.56 -7.24 13.08
N ILE A 125 26.25 -6.34 14.02
CA ILE A 125 26.48 -4.90 13.82
C ILE A 125 27.97 -4.60 13.74
N CYS A 126 28.79 -5.22 14.60
CA CYS A 126 30.25 -5.12 14.52
C CYS A 126 30.77 -5.50 13.14
N ASP A 127 30.34 -6.68 12.63
CA ASP A 127 30.78 -7.16 11.32
C ASP A 127 30.39 -6.19 10.19
N VAL A 128 29.17 -5.67 10.23
CA VAL A 128 28.67 -4.69 9.24
C VAL A 128 29.44 -3.37 9.33
N LEU A 129 29.69 -2.84 10.53
CA LEU A 129 30.44 -1.60 10.71
C LEU A 129 31.91 -1.77 10.30
N GLN A 130 32.53 -2.90 10.61
CA GLN A 130 33.89 -3.20 10.18
C GLN A 130 33.99 -3.26 8.64
N ASP A 131 33.01 -3.88 8.00
CA ASP A 131 32.94 -3.94 6.54
C ASP A 131 32.73 -2.53 5.95
N TRP A 132 31.87 -1.69 6.55
CA TRP A 132 31.69 -0.31 6.13
C TRP A 132 32.98 0.52 6.22
N VAL A 133 33.76 0.35 7.30
CA VAL A 133 35.05 1.02 7.44
C VAL A 133 36.04 0.56 6.37
N LYS A 134 36.13 -0.74 6.11
CA LYS A 134 37.00 -1.29 5.04
C LYS A 134 36.62 -0.80 3.66
N GLN A 135 35.32 -0.61 3.39
CA GLN A 135 34.82 -0.15 2.09
C GLN A 135 34.82 1.39 1.95
N GLY A 136 35.20 2.14 2.97
CA GLY A 136 35.13 3.60 2.97
C GLY A 136 33.70 4.14 2.98
N ILE A 137 32.74 3.37 3.48
CA ILE A 137 31.36 3.80 3.72
C ILE A 137 31.26 4.64 4.99
N ALA A 138 32.05 4.30 6.02
CA ALA A 138 32.10 5.03 7.26
C ALA A 138 33.56 5.21 7.74
N ALA A 139 33.86 6.35 8.34
CA ALA A 139 35.08 6.56 9.11
C ALA A 139 34.88 6.09 10.56
N GLY A 140 35.87 5.46 11.14
CA GLY A 140 35.83 4.93 12.49
C GLY A 140 36.72 3.68 12.68
N PRO A 141 36.71 3.06 13.86
CA PRO A 141 36.09 3.52 15.11
C PRO A 141 36.79 4.78 15.69
N LEU A 142 36.02 5.82 15.98
CA LEU A 142 36.50 7.10 16.50
C LEU A 142 36.27 7.18 17.99
N SER A 143 37.14 7.91 18.68
CA SER A 143 36.90 8.38 20.05
C SER A 143 36.02 9.64 20.03
N TRP A 144 35.45 9.97 21.18
CA TRP A 144 34.70 11.22 21.35
C TRP A 144 35.56 12.46 21.03
N ALA A 145 36.82 12.45 21.48
CA ALA A 145 37.77 13.55 21.27
C ALA A 145 38.01 13.77 19.76
N GLU A 146 38.17 12.69 18.96
CA GLU A 146 38.36 12.80 17.52
C GLU A 146 37.12 13.40 16.83
N VAL A 147 35.90 13.09 17.28
CA VAL A 147 34.66 13.67 16.75
C VAL A 147 34.59 15.17 17.09
N GLN A 148 34.92 15.55 18.34
CA GLN A 148 34.89 16.94 18.77
C GLN A 148 35.99 17.80 18.11
N ASP A 149 37.17 17.24 17.92
CA ASP A 149 38.29 17.92 17.25
C ASP A 149 37.93 18.26 15.79
N GLN A 150 37.26 17.32 15.09
CA GLN A 150 36.89 17.50 13.70
C GLN A 150 35.69 18.42 13.48
N PHE A 151 34.64 18.30 14.28
CA PHE A 151 33.37 18.98 14.05
C PHE A 151 33.05 20.09 15.04
N GLY A 152 33.90 20.29 16.07
CA GLY A 152 33.60 21.22 17.13
C GLY A 152 32.33 20.85 17.90
N PRO A 153 31.50 21.84 18.25
CA PRO A 153 30.24 21.58 18.97
C PRO A 153 29.06 21.22 18.04
N ASP A 154 29.21 21.30 16.72
CA ASP A 154 28.12 21.20 15.77
C ASP A 154 28.07 19.84 15.06
N TYR A 155 27.56 18.82 15.77
CA TYR A 155 27.36 17.48 15.23
C TYR A 155 26.12 16.83 15.84
N THR A 156 25.66 15.74 15.22
CA THR A 156 24.54 14.94 15.73
C THR A 156 24.91 13.46 15.75
N VAL A 157 24.80 12.83 16.91
CA VAL A 157 24.91 11.38 17.07
C VAL A 157 23.51 10.79 17.01
N ASN A 158 23.20 10.09 15.94
CA ASN A 158 21.90 9.47 15.71
C ASN A 158 21.82 8.10 16.39
N GLY A 159 20.62 7.72 16.78
CA GLY A 159 20.34 6.36 17.22
C GLY A 159 20.37 5.38 16.05
N VAL A 160 20.67 4.14 16.34
CA VAL A 160 20.67 3.03 15.38
C VAL A 160 19.51 2.10 15.69
N THR A 161 18.83 1.64 14.64
CA THR A 161 17.90 0.51 14.69
C THR A 161 18.26 -0.51 13.62
N THR A 162 17.77 -1.73 13.75
CA THR A 162 18.07 -2.81 12.81
C THR A 162 16.82 -3.41 12.22
N ARG A 163 16.92 -3.89 11.00
CA ARG A 163 15.86 -4.66 10.33
C ARG A 163 16.46 -5.93 9.70
N PRO A 164 15.89 -7.11 9.98
CA PRO A 164 16.36 -8.33 9.34
C PRO A 164 16.04 -8.34 7.85
N LYS A 165 17.04 -8.68 7.04
CA LYS A 165 16.88 -8.98 5.61
C LYS A 165 16.32 -10.42 5.44
N PRO A 166 15.71 -10.77 4.29
CA PRO A 166 15.20 -12.13 4.05
C PRO A 166 16.25 -13.25 4.19
N ASN A 167 17.50 -12.95 3.90
CA ASN A 167 18.64 -13.87 4.02
C ASN A 167 19.22 -13.96 5.44
N GLY A 168 18.62 -13.28 6.42
CA GLY A 168 19.08 -13.27 7.80
C GLY A 168 20.13 -12.20 8.14
N ALA A 169 20.71 -11.53 7.16
CA ALA A 169 21.56 -10.38 7.41
C ALA A 169 20.76 -9.22 8.01
N LEU A 170 21.41 -8.32 8.72
CA LEU A 170 20.79 -7.13 9.27
C LEU A 170 21.03 -5.92 8.37
N ARG A 171 19.99 -5.10 8.23
CA ARG A 171 20.12 -3.73 7.72
C ARG A 171 20.22 -2.79 8.90
N ILE A 172 21.28 -2.01 8.96
CA ILE A 172 21.43 -0.90 9.89
C ILE A 172 20.64 0.28 9.34
N ILE A 173 19.83 0.90 10.19
CA ILE A 173 19.06 2.09 9.87
C ILE A 173 19.44 3.16 10.88
N VAL A 174 19.88 4.30 10.39
CA VAL A 174 20.21 5.48 11.20
C VAL A 174 18.92 6.23 11.52
N ASP A 175 18.59 6.40 12.77
CA ASP A 175 17.37 7.10 13.18
C ASP A 175 17.57 8.61 13.20
N MET A 176 17.59 9.22 12.02
CA MET A 176 17.74 10.67 11.85
C MET A 176 16.47 11.47 12.23
N SER A 177 15.41 10.79 12.66
CA SER A 177 14.19 11.41 13.17
C SER A 177 14.15 11.49 14.70
N SER A 178 15.17 11.01 15.38
CA SER A 178 15.30 11.15 16.85
C SER A 178 15.88 12.55 17.19
N PRO A 179 15.42 13.20 18.27
CA PRO A 179 14.42 12.77 19.22
C PRO A 179 12.99 12.80 18.64
N ARG A 180 12.16 11.91 19.18
CA ARG A 180 10.74 11.81 18.79
C ARG A 180 9.87 12.05 20.00
N ASP A 181 8.82 12.83 19.83
CA ASP A 181 7.73 12.85 20.79
C ASP A 181 6.88 11.59 20.62
N ARG A 182 6.61 10.91 21.72
CA ARG A 182 5.62 9.83 21.74
C ARG A 182 4.28 10.47 22.04
N ASP A 183 3.62 11.00 21.01
CA ASP A 183 2.23 11.33 21.15
C ASP A 183 1.43 10.04 21.29
N THR A 184 1.06 9.72 22.52
CA THR A 184 0.27 8.54 22.87
C THR A 184 -1.17 8.65 22.42
N THR A 185 -1.60 9.79 21.85
CA THR A 185 -2.98 10.00 21.37
C THR A 185 -3.19 9.58 19.93
N VAL A 186 -2.12 9.29 19.18
CA VAL A 186 -2.18 8.84 17.78
C VAL A 186 -1.76 7.38 17.62
N PRO A 187 -2.32 6.67 16.63
CA PRO A 187 -1.96 5.28 16.35
C PRO A 187 -0.46 5.11 16.16
N GLY A 188 0.09 4.00 16.62
CA GLY A 188 1.52 3.73 16.66
C GLY A 188 2.29 3.79 15.35
N TRP A 189 1.63 3.75 14.21
CA TRP A 189 2.22 3.96 12.88
C TRP A 189 2.22 5.45 12.44
N LEU A 190 1.54 6.33 13.22
CA LEU A 190 1.55 7.79 13.07
C LEU A 190 2.37 8.50 14.18
N TRP A 191 3.01 7.75 15.04
CA TRP A 191 3.53 8.12 16.36
C TRP A 191 4.63 9.09 16.43
N SER A 192 5.26 9.43 15.41
CA SER A 192 6.40 10.27 15.61
C SER A 192 6.20 11.59 14.90
N GLN A 193 5.61 12.52 15.59
CA GLN A 193 5.97 13.90 15.34
C GLN A 193 7.45 14.04 15.70
N GLU A 194 8.27 14.29 14.70
CA GLU A 194 9.67 14.60 14.89
C GLU A 194 9.73 15.88 15.69
N LEU A 195 10.37 15.81 16.86
CA LEU A 195 10.60 17.03 17.63
C LEU A 195 11.51 17.97 16.85
N PRO A 196 11.33 19.28 16.97
CA PRO A 196 12.33 20.25 16.51
C PRO A 196 13.69 19.86 17.10
N GLY A 197 14.70 19.66 16.26
CA GLY A 197 16.03 19.24 16.68
C GLY A 197 16.52 17.92 16.09
N SER A 198 15.65 17.09 15.52
CA SER A 198 16.09 15.96 14.71
C SER A 198 16.61 16.42 13.34
N VAL A 199 17.52 15.67 12.75
CA VAL A 199 18.04 15.99 11.40
C VAL A 199 16.93 16.03 10.38
N ASN A 200 16.05 15.01 10.38
CA ASN A 200 14.93 14.94 9.45
C ASN A 200 13.90 16.07 9.63
N SER A 201 13.72 16.61 10.85
CA SER A 201 12.81 17.74 11.07
C SER A 201 13.27 19.04 10.42
N SER A 202 14.54 19.13 10.04
CA SER A 202 15.15 20.28 9.38
C SER A 202 15.22 20.16 7.88
N MET A 203 14.81 19.01 7.34
CA MET A 203 14.77 18.78 5.90
C MET A 203 13.40 19.10 5.35
N ASP A 204 13.37 19.84 4.24
CA ASP A 204 12.13 20.04 3.47
C ASP A 204 11.91 18.83 2.55
N PRO A 205 10.94 17.96 2.80
CA PRO A 205 10.70 16.78 1.97
C PRO A 205 10.28 17.12 0.55
N ALA A 206 9.75 18.34 0.31
CA ALA A 206 9.36 18.77 -1.03
C ALA A 206 10.55 18.96 -1.97
N LYS A 207 11.75 19.18 -1.42
CA LYS A 207 13.00 19.30 -2.21
C LYS A 207 13.53 17.95 -2.69
N PHE A 208 13.10 16.84 -2.08
CA PHE A 208 13.61 15.50 -2.37
C PHE A 208 12.48 14.53 -2.75
N PRO A 209 11.70 14.81 -3.80
CA PRO A 209 10.63 13.94 -4.22
C PRO A 209 11.18 12.62 -4.75
N ALA A 210 10.76 11.49 -4.19
CA ALA A 210 11.02 10.17 -4.74
C ALA A 210 9.80 9.67 -5.52
N ARG A 211 9.99 9.29 -6.78
CA ARG A 211 8.93 8.78 -7.64
C ARG A 211 8.81 7.26 -7.50
N MET A 212 7.87 6.81 -6.71
CA MET A 212 7.64 5.38 -6.49
C MET A 212 6.52 4.88 -7.40
N SER A 213 6.83 3.95 -8.27
CA SER A 213 5.82 3.24 -9.05
C SER A 213 4.99 2.35 -8.13
N SER A 214 3.69 2.34 -8.39
CA SER A 214 2.75 1.51 -7.65
C SER A 214 2.49 0.18 -8.36
N VAL A 215 2.01 -0.82 -7.62
CA VAL A 215 1.49 -2.06 -8.20
C VAL A 215 0.44 -1.78 -9.28
N LYS A 216 -0.35 -0.73 -9.10
CA LYS A 216 -1.36 -0.30 -10.08
C LYS A 216 -0.72 0.10 -11.42
N GLN A 217 0.36 0.86 -11.38
CA GLN A 217 1.11 1.27 -12.58
C GLN A 217 1.76 0.04 -13.24
N PHE A 218 2.44 -0.79 -12.47
CA PHE A 218 3.05 -2.02 -12.99
C PHE A 218 2.02 -2.94 -13.64
N THR A 219 0.85 -3.10 -13.02
CA THR A 219 -0.22 -3.92 -13.61
C THR A 219 -0.74 -3.32 -14.93
N ARG A 220 -0.79 -1.98 -15.08
CA ARG A 220 -1.14 -1.35 -16.37
C ARG A 220 -0.13 -1.70 -17.46
N MET A 221 1.16 -1.65 -17.15
CA MET A 221 2.22 -2.03 -18.10
C MET A 221 2.04 -3.47 -18.58
N LEU A 222 1.75 -4.42 -17.65
CA LEU A 222 1.44 -5.80 -18.01
C LEU A 222 0.23 -5.90 -18.95
N TYR A 223 -0.82 -5.10 -18.71
CA TYR A 223 -2.00 -5.08 -19.56
C TYR A 223 -1.75 -4.47 -20.94
N GLU A 224 -0.87 -3.48 -21.03
CA GLU A 224 -0.50 -2.85 -22.31
C GLU A 224 0.23 -3.83 -23.24
N VAL A 225 1.10 -4.67 -22.69
CA VAL A 225 1.81 -5.70 -23.45
C VAL A 225 0.97 -6.95 -23.64
N GLY A 226 0.22 -7.37 -22.61
CA GLY A 226 -0.68 -8.53 -22.67
C GLY A 226 -0.11 -9.82 -22.11
N ARG A 227 -0.85 -10.93 -22.32
CA ARG A 227 -0.45 -12.26 -21.87
C ARG A 227 0.84 -12.72 -22.52
N GLY A 228 1.69 -13.40 -21.73
CA GLY A 228 3.01 -13.84 -22.17
C GLY A 228 4.04 -12.73 -22.18
N ALA A 229 3.72 -11.54 -21.64
CA ALA A 229 4.69 -10.48 -21.45
C ALA A 229 5.90 -10.97 -20.64
N VAL A 230 7.08 -10.52 -20.99
CA VAL A 230 8.28 -10.73 -20.17
C VAL A 230 8.59 -9.48 -19.37
N VAL A 231 9.15 -9.70 -18.18
CA VAL A 231 9.52 -8.63 -17.25
C VAL A 231 10.96 -8.80 -16.85
N CYS A 232 11.77 -7.78 -16.99
CA CYS A 232 13.06 -7.73 -16.33
C CYS A 232 12.98 -6.93 -15.03
N LYS A 233 13.85 -7.30 -14.09
CA LYS A 233 14.01 -6.64 -12.81
C LYS A 233 15.47 -6.34 -12.56
N ILE A 234 15.76 -5.14 -12.02
CA ILE A 234 17.10 -4.71 -11.68
C ILE A 234 17.04 -4.00 -10.32
N ASP A 235 17.80 -4.50 -9.35
CA ASP A 235 17.94 -3.96 -7.99
C ASP A 235 19.40 -3.60 -7.75
N TRP A 236 19.68 -2.49 -7.05
CA TRP A 236 21.05 -2.08 -6.77
C TRP A 236 21.52 -2.63 -5.43
N SER A 237 22.76 -3.14 -5.40
CA SER A 237 23.41 -3.51 -4.14
C SER A 237 23.70 -2.25 -3.33
N ASP A 238 23.15 -2.16 -2.10
CA ASP A 238 23.38 -1.04 -1.18
C ASP A 238 23.17 0.35 -1.84
N ALA A 239 22.04 0.52 -2.52
CA ALA A 239 21.69 1.61 -3.43
C ALA A 239 22.14 3.01 -2.96
N TYR A 240 21.86 3.40 -1.72
CA TYR A 240 22.24 4.70 -1.18
C TYR A 240 23.76 4.88 -1.00
N LYS A 241 24.49 3.79 -0.79
CA LYS A 241 25.94 3.82 -0.57
C LYS A 241 26.76 4.17 -1.82
N HIS A 242 26.11 4.24 -3.00
CA HIS A 242 26.75 4.70 -4.22
C HIS A 242 27.06 6.20 -4.23
N ILE A 243 26.38 6.98 -3.39
CA ILE A 243 26.43 8.44 -3.42
C ILE A 243 27.07 8.95 -2.13
N ARG A 244 28.15 9.73 -2.27
CA ARG A 244 28.78 10.41 -1.15
C ARG A 244 27.90 11.55 -0.62
N VAL A 245 28.04 11.86 0.66
CA VAL A 245 27.47 13.06 1.28
C VAL A 245 28.54 14.16 1.27
N CYS A 246 28.13 15.41 1.11
CA CYS A 246 29.05 16.54 1.20
C CYS A 246 29.70 16.61 2.58
N ASP A 247 30.95 17.06 2.64
CA ASP A 247 31.77 16.97 3.85
C ASP A 247 31.15 17.74 5.03
N GLU A 248 30.43 18.83 4.76
CA GLU A 248 29.75 19.65 5.77
C GLU A 248 28.60 18.91 6.46
N ASP A 249 27.95 17.95 5.80
CA ASP A 249 26.80 17.25 6.33
C ASP A 249 27.14 15.91 7.00
N ILE A 250 28.38 15.42 6.85
CA ILE A 250 28.82 14.16 7.50
C ILE A 250 28.67 14.25 9.02
N ARG A 251 28.89 15.43 9.61
CA ARG A 251 28.67 15.71 11.04
C ARG A 251 27.25 15.39 11.53
N LEU A 252 26.28 15.30 10.63
CA LEU A 252 24.87 14.99 10.90
C LEU A 252 24.57 13.49 10.80
N GLN A 253 25.53 12.67 10.33
CA GLN A 253 25.40 11.23 10.10
C GLN A 253 26.27 10.38 11.02
N ILE A 254 26.60 10.88 12.21
CA ILE A 254 27.38 10.13 13.19
C ILE A 254 26.47 9.15 13.92
N ILE A 255 26.95 7.94 14.12
CA ILE A 255 26.33 6.93 14.97
C ILE A 255 27.27 6.49 16.07
N GLN A 256 26.73 6.03 17.20
CA GLN A 256 27.49 5.46 18.30
C GLN A 256 27.20 3.97 18.43
N PHE A 257 28.24 3.17 18.58
CA PHE A 257 28.11 1.77 18.91
C PHE A 257 29.24 1.32 19.82
N ALA A 258 28.91 0.64 20.94
CA ALA A 258 29.86 0.08 21.90
C ALA A 258 30.95 1.07 22.37
N GLY A 259 30.57 2.33 22.66
CA GLY A 259 31.47 3.38 23.15
C GLY A 259 32.35 4.01 22.07
N LYS A 260 32.24 3.62 20.82
CA LYS A 260 32.94 4.24 19.69
C LYS A 260 31.95 4.92 18.73
N TYR A 261 32.45 5.84 17.91
CA TYR A 261 31.71 6.63 16.99
C TYR A 261 32.09 6.25 15.55
N PHE A 262 31.12 6.31 14.66
CA PHE A 262 31.30 6.06 13.23
C PHE A 262 30.61 7.18 12.47
N ALA A 263 31.32 7.85 11.57
CA ALA A 263 30.78 8.88 10.71
C ALA A 263 30.48 8.26 9.34
N GLU A 264 29.21 8.15 8.98
CA GLU A 264 28.83 7.62 7.66
C GLU A 264 29.11 8.67 6.58
N LEU A 265 29.87 8.26 5.56
CA LEU A 265 30.37 9.11 4.48
C LEU A 265 29.44 9.10 3.24
N LYS A 266 28.51 8.17 3.20
CA LYS A 266 27.55 7.95 2.11
C LYS A 266 26.13 8.22 2.59
N LEU A 267 25.18 8.34 1.65
CA LEU A 267 23.76 8.44 2.01
C LEU A 267 23.32 7.28 2.90
N VAL A 268 22.50 7.58 3.89
CA VAL A 268 22.06 6.62 4.92
C VAL A 268 20.61 6.20 4.74
N PHE A 269 20.30 4.97 5.17
CA PHE A 269 18.91 4.59 5.43
C PHE A 269 18.43 5.30 6.69
N GLY A 270 17.43 6.18 6.52
CA GLY A 270 16.82 6.96 7.59
C GLY A 270 16.86 8.47 7.37
N ALA A 271 17.70 8.98 6.48
CA ALA A 271 17.60 10.36 6.02
C ALA A 271 16.43 10.52 5.04
N ARG A 272 15.62 11.54 5.27
CA ARG A 272 14.44 11.86 4.48
C ARG A 272 14.78 12.21 3.03
N SER A 273 15.95 12.80 2.80
CA SER A 273 16.47 13.19 1.49
C SER A 273 17.05 12.02 0.68
N SER A 274 17.56 10.97 1.33
CA SER A 274 18.30 9.89 0.64
C SER A 274 17.53 9.25 -0.51
N ALA A 275 16.23 9.02 -0.33
CA ALA A 275 15.40 8.42 -1.36
C ALA A 275 15.25 9.31 -2.59
N GLY A 276 15.06 10.64 -2.41
CA GLY A 276 14.91 11.59 -3.51
C GLY A 276 16.21 11.81 -4.25
N ILE A 277 17.35 11.94 -3.54
CA ILE A 277 18.68 12.07 -4.14
C ILE A 277 19.02 10.83 -4.98
N TYR A 278 18.82 9.65 -4.41
CA TYR A 278 18.99 8.39 -5.14
C TYR A 278 18.08 8.29 -6.37
N ASP A 279 16.82 8.75 -6.25
CA ASP A 279 15.85 8.73 -7.34
C ASP A 279 16.31 9.56 -8.53
N MET A 280 16.90 10.74 -8.30
CA MET A 280 17.47 11.58 -9.35
C MET A 280 18.61 10.88 -10.09
N VAL A 281 19.57 10.31 -9.36
CA VAL A 281 20.75 9.63 -9.94
C VAL A 281 20.31 8.39 -10.73
N SER A 282 19.51 7.53 -10.13
CA SER A 282 19.07 6.28 -10.77
C SER A 282 18.14 6.52 -11.97
N ASP A 283 17.38 7.63 -11.99
CA ASP A 283 16.52 8.00 -13.11
C ASP A 283 17.34 8.40 -14.37
N ILE A 284 18.45 9.12 -14.19
CA ILE A 284 19.34 9.43 -15.31
C ILE A 284 19.90 8.15 -15.94
N ILE A 285 20.41 7.23 -15.13
CA ILE A 285 20.95 5.95 -15.63
C ILE A 285 19.86 5.16 -16.36
N MET A 286 18.64 5.12 -15.82
CA MET A 286 17.53 4.46 -16.49
C MET A 286 17.18 5.12 -17.82
N VAL A 287 17.14 6.44 -17.90
CA VAL A 287 16.85 7.19 -19.13
C VAL A 287 17.91 6.94 -20.20
N LEU A 288 19.18 6.92 -19.83
CA LEU A 288 20.28 6.61 -20.77
C LEU A 288 20.18 5.19 -21.32
N ALA A 289 19.88 4.21 -20.48
CA ALA A 289 19.67 2.82 -20.92
C ALA A 289 18.46 2.70 -21.87
N MET A 290 17.35 3.39 -21.54
CA MET A 290 16.16 3.43 -22.39
C MET A 290 16.45 4.10 -23.75
N LYS A 291 17.21 5.17 -23.76
CA LYS A 291 17.62 5.84 -25.00
C LYS A 291 18.45 4.93 -25.89
N GLN A 292 19.42 4.21 -25.31
CA GLN A 292 20.25 3.26 -26.03
C GLN A 292 19.44 2.12 -26.66
N ALA A 293 18.44 1.60 -25.93
CA ALA A 293 17.60 0.49 -26.35
C ALA A 293 16.37 0.93 -27.16
N SER A 294 16.15 2.22 -27.37
CA SER A 294 14.89 2.77 -27.91
C SER A 294 13.65 2.26 -27.15
N PHE A 295 13.80 2.07 -25.83
CA PHE A 295 12.75 1.48 -24.99
C PHE A 295 11.74 2.54 -24.51
N PRO A 296 10.41 2.28 -24.59
CA PRO A 296 9.40 3.27 -24.24
C PRO A 296 9.28 3.46 -22.72
N ARG A 297 9.25 4.73 -22.29
CA ARG A 297 9.11 5.10 -20.86
C ARG A 297 7.85 4.55 -20.21
N THR A 298 6.76 4.39 -20.97
CA THR A 298 5.47 3.87 -20.47
C THR A 298 5.55 2.43 -19.99
N LEU A 299 6.52 1.66 -20.49
CA LEU A 299 6.75 0.25 -20.15
C LEU A 299 7.89 0.05 -19.13
N ALA A 300 8.40 1.14 -18.53
CA ALA A 300 9.36 1.10 -17.43
C ALA A 300 8.77 1.68 -16.15
N ALA A 301 9.06 1.06 -15.03
CA ALA A 301 8.64 1.48 -13.69
C ALA A 301 9.84 1.43 -12.73
N LYS A 302 9.88 2.38 -11.80
CA LYS A 302 10.89 2.41 -10.75
C LYS A 302 10.21 2.54 -9.38
N HIS A 303 10.58 1.70 -8.43
CA HIS A 303 10.12 1.76 -7.06
C HIS A 303 11.32 1.71 -6.13
N LEU A 304 11.83 2.89 -5.77
CA LEU A 304 13.14 3.03 -5.11
C LEU A 304 14.24 2.34 -5.93
N ASP A 305 14.88 1.33 -5.36
CA ASP A 305 15.94 0.52 -5.92
C ASP A 305 15.45 -0.55 -6.94
N ASP A 306 14.16 -0.92 -6.93
CA ASP A 306 13.56 -1.85 -7.89
C ASP A 306 13.25 -1.15 -9.22
N ILE A 307 13.92 -1.50 -10.30
CA ILE A 307 13.63 -1.08 -11.67
C ILE A 307 12.99 -2.25 -12.41
N LEU A 308 11.85 -1.99 -13.03
CA LEU A 308 11.03 -2.97 -13.74
C LEU A 308 10.80 -2.49 -15.17
N ALA A 309 10.95 -3.36 -16.16
CA ALA A 309 10.54 -3.09 -17.52
C ALA A 309 9.77 -4.29 -18.08
N VAL A 310 8.75 -3.98 -18.88
CA VAL A 310 7.81 -4.97 -19.43
C VAL A 310 7.87 -4.92 -20.95
N GLY A 311 7.98 -6.06 -21.61
CA GLY A 311 8.00 -6.17 -23.06
C GLY A 311 7.40 -7.50 -23.53
N LYS A 312 7.49 -7.74 -24.83
CA LYS A 312 7.07 -9.02 -25.43
C LYS A 312 8.15 -10.09 -25.26
N ALA A 313 7.75 -11.33 -25.36
CA ALA A 313 8.68 -12.46 -25.27
C ALA A 313 9.60 -12.61 -26.50
N ASP A 314 9.30 -11.94 -27.61
CA ASP A 314 10.10 -11.95 -28.82
C ASP A 314 11.50 -11.41 -28.53
N LEU A 315 12.53 -12.10 -29.00
CA LEU A 315 13.93 -11.71 -28.75
C LEU A 315 14.30 -10.34 -29.32
N ASP A 316 13.59 -9.89 -30.34
CA ASP A 316 13.75 -8.59 -30.98
C ASP A 316 12.99 -7.46 -30.24
N ASP A 317 12.27 -7.78 -29.14
CA ASP A 317 11.58 -6.77 -28.35
C ASP A 317 12.60 -5.89 -27.60
N PRO A 318 12.42 -4.57 -27.60
CA PRO A 318 13.36 -3.63 -26.96
C PRO A 318 13.59 -3.87 -25.47
N VAL A 319 12.78 -4.65 -24.77
CA VAL A 319 12.99 -4.99 -23.35
C VAL A 319 14.29 -5.77 -23.14
N HIS A 320 14.67 -6.64 -24.08
CA HIS A 320 15.92 -7.40 -24.00
C HIS A 320 17.13 -6.50 -24.17
N ASP A 321 17.04 -5.55 -25.10
CA ASP A 321 18.10 -4.57 -25.32
C ASP A 321 18.18 -3.54 -24.18
N PHE A 322 17.04 -3.15 -23.62
CA PHE A 322 17.02 -2.31 -22.40
C PHE A 322 17.73 -2.98 -21.24
N PHE A 323 17.46 -4.25 -20.99
CA PHE A 323 18.11 -5.00 -19.91
C PHE A 323 19.63 -5.04 -20.12
N LYS A 324 20.11 -5.43 -21.32
CA LYS A 324 21.53 -5.46 -21.66
C LYS A 324 22.18 -4.07 -21.54
N ALA A 325 21.52 -3.05 -22.09
CA ALA A 325 21.98 -1.68 -22.04
C ALA A 325 22.12 -1.18 -20.60
N TYR A 326 21.14 -1.51 -19.74
CA TYR A 326 21.19 -1.11 -18.33
C TYR A 326 22.34 -1.78 -17.58
N ILE A 327 22.51 -3.11 -17.73
CA ILE A 327 23.60 -3.86 -17.07
C ILE A 327 24.97 -3.33 -17.55
N SER A 328 25.14 -3.11 -18.85
CA SER A 328 26.39 -2.56 -19.41
C SER A 328 26.67 -1.15 -18.91
N LEU A 329 25.66 -0.28 -18.93
CA LEU A 329 25.78 1.10 -18.45
C LEU A 329 26.07 1.16 -16.95
N ALA A 330 25.41 0.31 -16.15
CA ALA A 330 25.67 0.21 -14.72
C ALA A 330 27.14 -0.09 -14.43
N ALA A 331 27.72 -1.05 -15.14
CA ALA A 331 29.14 -1.39 -15.03
C ALA A 331 30.04 -0.23 -15.52
N GLU A 332 29.68 0.43 -16.62
CA GLU A 332 30.41 1.57 -17.20
C GLU A 332 30.53 2.73 -16.22
N VAL A 333 29.45 3.05 -15.50
CA VAL A 333 29.41 4.20 -14.59
C VAL A 333 29.73 3.86 -13.13
N GLY A 334 29.93 2.59 -12.77
CA GLY A 334 30.32 2.16 -11.42
C GLY A 334 29.15 1.79 -10.50
N VAL A 335 27.97 1.50 -11.04
CA VAL A 335 26.84 0.97 -10.25
C VAL A 335 27.08 -0.50 -9.93
N ARG A 336 26.96 -0.84 -8.65
CA ARG A 336 27.09 -2.21 -8.17
C ARG A 336 25.74 -2.93 -8.23
N LEU A 337 25.64 -3.95 -9.05
CA LEU A 337 24.48 -4.81 -9.18
C LEU A 337 24.77 -6.19 -8.61
N PRO A 338 23.76 -6.89 -8.05
CA PRO A 338 23.83 -8.32 -7.82
C PRO A 338 24.05 -9.08 -9.13
N GLU A 339 24.61 -10.30 -9.02
CA GLU A 339 24.79 -11.15 -10.19
C GLU A 339 23.44 -11.49 -10.85
N VAL A 340 23.42 -11.37 -12.19
CA VAL A 340 22.22 -11.60 -13.00
C VAL A 340 21.71 -13.03 -12.81
N ASN A 341 20.44 -13.19 -12.49
CA ASN A 341 19.74 -14.46 -12.29
C ASN A 341 20.25 -15.34 -11.14
N LEU A 342 21.24 -14.90 -10.34
CA LEU A 342 21.66 -15.63 -9.15
C LEU A 342 20.56 -15.59 -8.07
N ASP A 343 20.05 -14.39 -7.79
CA ASP A 343 18.83 -14.16 -7.01
C ASP A 343 17.83 -13.40 -7.87
N LYS A 344 16.90 -14.12 -8.48
CA LYS A 344 15.86 -13.53 -9.34
C LYS A 344 14.95 -12.51 -8.62
N THR A 345 14.99 -12.46 -7.29
CA THR A 345 14.28 -11.39 -6.55
C THR A 345 15.04 -10.06 -6.58
N LYS A 346 16.28 -10.06 -7.06
CA LYS A 346 17.19 -8.92 -7.17
C LYS A 346 17.40 -8.50 -8.62
N VAL A 347 18.18 -9.26 -9.38
CA VAL A 347 18.40 -8.99 -10.81
C VAL A 347 17.95 -10.18 -11.62
N GLN A 348 16.97 -9.94 -12.47
CA GLN A 348 16.35 -10.96 -13.33
C GLN A 348 16.29 -10.46 -14.77
N SER A 349 16.84 -11.25 -15.70
CA SER A 349 16.64 -11.04 -17.14
C SER A 349 15.16 -11.20 -17.53
N PRO A 350 14.73 -10.69 -18.71
CA PRO A 350 13.34 -10.83 -19.13
C PRO A 350 12.80 -12.25 -19.02
N ASP A 351 11.75 -12.44 -18.20
CA ASP A 351 11.12 -13.72 -17.91
C ASP A 351 9.60 -13.50 -17.76
N THR A 352 8.83 -14.54 -18.03
CA THR A 352 7.35 -14.52 -17.87
C THR A 352 6.90 -14.61 -16.41
N THR A 353 7.80 -14.93 -15.50
CA THR A 353 7.57 -14.95 -14.06
C THR A 353 8.48 -13.97 -13.35
N VAL A 354 7.93 -13.13 -12.48
CA VAL A 354 8.71 -12.12 -11.74
C VAL A 354 8.19 -11.88 -10.33
N THR A 355 9.11 -11.71 -9.38
CA THR A 355 8.78 -11.17 -8.05
C THR A 355 9.03 -9.67 -8.04
N ALA A 356 7.95 -8.90 -8.13
CA ALA A 356 7.99 -7.44 -8.17
C ALA A 356 7.03 -6.83 -7.14
N LEU A 357 7.44 -5.72 -6.50
CA LEU A 357 6.62 -4.98 -5.54
C LEU A 357 6.00 -5.88 -4.44
N GLY A 358 6.74 -6.91 -4.04
CA GLY A 358 6.33 -7.84 -2.99
C GLY A 358 5.33 -8.92 -3.40
N LEU A 359 5.06 -9.09 -4.70
CA LEU A 359 4.14 -10.07 -5.28
C LEU A 359 4.84 -10.89 -6.38
N GLU A 360 4.40 -12.11 -6.59
CA GLU A 360 4.82 -12.96 -7.70
C GLU A 360 3.79 -12.89 -8.83
N TYR A 361 4.25 -12.54 -10.01
CA TYR A 361 3.43 -12.47 -11.23
C TYR A 361 3.85 -13.58 -12.18
N ASP A 362 2.87 -14.22 -12.80
CA ASP A 362 3.03 -15.14 -13.91
C ASP A 362 2.15 -14.63 -15.06
N THR A 363 2.79 -14.17 -16.12
CA THR A 363 2.11 -13.54 -17.25
C THR A 363 1.54 -14.56 -18.23
N VAL A 364 2.01 -15.82 -18.21
CA VAL A 364 1.48 -16.91 -19.04
C VAL A 364 0.17 -17.41 -18.44
N SER A 365 0.15 -17.77 -17.16
CA SER A 365 -1.08 -18.14 -16.47
C SER A 365 -1.98 -16.94 -16.21
N TRP A 366 -1.45 -15.73 -16.37
CA TRP A 366 -2.09 -14.45 -16.09
C TRP A 366 -2.54 -14.33 -14.65
N SER A 367 -1.64 -14.69 -13.75
CA SER A 367 -1.92 -14.76 -12.32
C SER A 367 -0.92 -13.97 -11.48
N VAL A 368 -1.38 -13.55 -10.30
CA VAL A 368 -0.55 -12.88 -9.29
C VAL A 368 -0.82 -13.50 -7.93
N LYS A 369 0.22 -13.72 -7.15
CA LYS A 369 0.14 -14.30 -5.82
C LYS A 369 1.13 -13.65 -4.85
N CYS A 370 0.93 -13.87 -3.56
CA CYS A 370 1.90 -13.48 -2.54
C CYS A 370 3.01 -14.53 -2.42
N PRO A 371 4.27 -14.15 -2.32
CA PRO A 371 5.34 -15.11 -2.06
C PRO A 371 5.04 -15.98 -0.84
N GLU A 372 5.30 -17.28 -0.96
CA GLU A 372 4.88 -18.31 0.00
C GLU A 372 5.31 -18.01 1.44
N GLN A 373 6.56 -17.57 1.62
CA GLN A 373 7.08 -17.22 2.96
C GLN A 373 6.34 -16.02 3.59
N LYS A 374 5.97 -15.02 2.77
CA LYS A 374 5.20 -13.85 3.25
C LYS A 374 3.78 -14.25 3.58
N LEU A 375 3.18 -15.10 2.73
CA LEU A 375 1.85 -15.64 2.95
C LEU A 375 1.79 -16.46 4.24
N GLY A 376 2.73 -17.37 4.47
CA GLY A 376 2.78 -18.20 5.68
C GLY A 376 2.84 -17.37 6.96
N ARG A 377 3.70 -16.34 6.99
CA ARG A 377 3.77 -15.42 8.14
C ARG A 377 2.46 -14.66 8.38
N MET A 378 1.79 -14.25 7.31
CA MET A 378 0.51 -13.54 7.42
C MET A 378 -0.61 -14.47 7.91
N LEU A 379 -0.68 -15.70 7.40
CA LEU A 379 -1.64 -16.72 7.85
C LEU A 379 -1.45 -17.09 9.32
N LEU A 380 -0.20 -17.20 9.78
CA LEU A 380 0.10 -17.42 11.21
C LEU A 380 -0.40 -16.26 12.09
N SER A 381 -0.17 -15.02 11.67
CA SER A 381 -0.66 -13.85 12.40
C SER A 381 -2.20 -13.79 12.42
N LEU A 382 -2.85 -14.05 11.28
CA LEU A 382 -4.32 -14.11 11.19
C LEU A 382 -4.89 -15.20 12.10
N ARG A 383 -4.28 -16.39 12.06
CA ARG A 383 -4.70 -17.52 12.92
C ARG A 383 -4.57 -17.18 14.39
N LYS A 384 -3.45 -16.59 14.81
CA LYS A 384 -3.24 -16.15 16.21
C LYS A 384 -4.38 -15.23 16.65
N CYS A 385 -4.65 -14.16 15.89
CA CYS A 385 -5.72 -13.21 16.20
C CYS A 385 -7.09 -13.87 16.29
N LEU A 386 -7.42 -14.80 15.38
CA LEU A 386 -8.72 -15.47 15.35
C LEU A 386 -8.92 -16.44 16.53
N VAL A 387 -7.85 -17.13 16.93
CA VAL A 387 -7.88 -18.11 18.03
C VAL A 387 -7.93 -17.40 19.37
N GLU A 388 -7.04 -16.45 19.60
CA GLU A 388 -6.95 -15.74 20.88
C GLU A 388 -8.11 -14.75 21.08
N GLY A 389 -8.60 -14.17 19.98
CA GLY A 389 -9.67 -13.16 20.00
C GLY A 389 -9.22 -11.78 20.42
N PHE A 390 -7.94 -11.61 20.66
CA PHE A 390 -7.26 -10.36 20.96
C PHE A 390 -5.87 -10.35 20.34
N THR A 391 -5.24 -9.18 20.30
CA THR A 391 -3.84 -9.00 19.89
C THR A 391 -3.35 -7.64 20.39
N THR A 392 -2.05 -7.36 20.32
CA THR A 392 -1.61 -6.00 20.62
C THR A 392 -1.92 -5.05 19.45
N ALA A 393 -2.12 -3.76 19.76
CA ALA A 393 -2.38 -2.74 18.72
C ALA A 393 -1.26 -2.69 17.67
N GLY A 394 -0.01 -2.86 18.08
CA GLY A 394 1.15 -2.92 17.18
C GLY A 394 1.15 -4.15 16.26
N GLU A 395 0.81 -5.33 16.79
CA GLU A 395 0.68 -6.55 15.98
C GLU A 395 -0.47 -6.42 14.96
N LEU A 396 -1.61 -5.84 15.38
CA LEU A 396 -2.75 -5.61 14.51
C LEU A 396 -2.42 -4.62 13.39
N ALA A 397 -1.77 -3.51 13.71
CA ALA A 397 -1.31 -2.52 12.74
C ALA A 397 -0.31 -3.14 11.73
N SER A 398 0.65 -3.96 12.22
CA SER A 398 1.59 -4.69 11.37
C SER A 398 0.89 -5.70 10.45
N LEU A 399 -0.12 -6.42 10.96
CA LEU A 399 -0.92 -7.35 10.16
C LEU A 399 -1.71 -6.61 9.09
N MET A 400 -2.36 -5.49 9.45
CA MET A 400 -3.11 -4.66 8.50
C MET A 400 -2.22 -4.07 7.40
N GLY A 401 -1.02 -3.61 7.71
CA GLY A 401 -0.05 -3.17 6.71
C GLY A 401 0.24 -4.27 5.67
N LYS A 402 0.43 -5.52 6.14
CA LYS A 402 0.64 -6.67 5.24
C LYS A 402 -0.59 -7.01 4.40
N ILE A 403 -1.80 -6.82 4.93
CA ILE A 403 -3.07 -7.05 4.22
C ILE A 403 -3.33 -5.95 3.20
N LEU A 404 -3.05 -4.69 3.54
CA LEU A 404 -3.25 -3.54 2.66
C LEU A 404 -2.53 -3.68 1.33
N ASP A 405 -1.32 -4.20 1.34
CA ASP A 405 -0.56 -4.51 0.12
C ASP A 405 -1.27 -5.52 -0.79
N LYS A 406 -2.18 -6.34 -0.25
CA LYS A 406 -2.87 -7.43 -0.95
C LYS A 406 -4.34 -7.12 -1.26
N VAL A 407 -4.85 -6.02 -0.73
CA VAL A 407 -6.28 -5.67 -0.75
C VAL A 407 -6.87 -5.62 -2.16
N PHE A 408 -6.07 -5.23 -3.15
CA PHE A 408 -6.52 -5.15 -4.53
C PHE A 408 -6.34 -6.46 -5.31
N LEU A 409 -5.60 -7.43 -4.77
CA LEU A 409 -5.45 -8.76 -5.38
C LEU A 409 -6.70 -9.60 -5.20
N LEU A 410 -7.37 -9.45 -4.07
CA LEU A 410 -8.56 -10.21 -3.74
C LEU A 410 -9.82 -9.37 -3.97
N GLU A 411 -10.70 -9.91 -4.79
CA GLU A 411 -12.02 -9.31 -4.95
C GLU A 411 -12.75 -9.30 -3.61
N GLY A 412 -13.21 -8.12 -3.19
CA GLY A 412 -13.83 -7.94 -1.89
C GLY A 412 -12.86 -7.57 -0.76
N GLY A 413 -11.54 -7.59 -0.99
CA GLY A 413 -10.57 -7.25 0.04
C GLY A 413 -10.82 -5.89 0.69
N ARG A 414 -11.14 -4.87 -0.10
CA ARG A 414 -11.43 -3.52 0.41
C ARG A 414 -12.65 -3.46 1.32
N PHE A 415 -13.65 -4.30 1.08
CA PHE A 415 -14.88 -4.33 1.84
C PHE A 415 -14.77 -5.12 3.16
N ASN A 416 -13.66 -5.84 3.36
CA ASN A 416 -13.44 -6.70 4.52
C ASN A 416 -12.24 -6.23 5.35
N MET A 417 -12.19 -4.92 5.67
CA MET A 417 -11.12 -4.37 6.51
C MET A 417 -11.53 -3.17 7.36
N SER A 418 -12.73 -2.64 7.18
CA SER A 418 -13.18 -1.41 7.86
C SER A 418 -13.21 -1.53 9.39
N GLU A 419 -13.73 -2.65 9.93
CA GLU A 419 -13.81 -2.88 11.38
C GLU A 419 -12.41 -3.08 11.99
N VAL A 420 -11.54 -3.78 11.27
CA VAL A 420 -10.16 -3.99 11.73
C VAL A 420 -9.39 -2.67 11.68
N MET A 421 -9.58 -1.86 10.60
CA MET A 421 -8.97 -0.53 10.51
C MET A 421 -9.45 0.40 11.63
N ALA A 422 -10.72 0.36 11.99
CA ALA A 422 -11.24 1.15 13.10
C ALA A 422 -10.55 0.83 14.44
N LEU A 423 -10.18 -0.45 14.67
CA LEU A 423 -9.39 -0.85 15.84
C LEU A 423 -7.94 -0.36 15.76
N VAL A 424 -7.33 -0.40 14.56
CA VAL A 424 -5.97 0.13 14.34
C VAL A 424 -5.93 1.64 14.54
N GLU A 425 -6.97 2.36 14.11
CA GLU A 425 -7.09 3.82 14.20
C GLU A 425 -7.58 4.30 15.58
N SER A 426 -7.80 3.41 16.54
CA SER A 426 -8.29 3.75 17.89
C SER A 426 -7.31 4.57 18.73
N GLY A 427 -6.05 4.68 18.31
CA GLY A 427 -5.00 5.39 19.05
C GLY A 427 -4.38 4.58 20.19
N ALA A 428 -4.70 3.30 20.32
CA ALA A 428 -4.14 2.46 21.36
C ALA A 428 -2.61 2.34 21.24
N PRO A 429 -1.85 2.44 22.34
CA PRO A 429 -0.40 2.18 22.35
C PRO A 429 -0.08 0.79 21.77
N PRO A 430 1.06 0.57 21.11
CA PRO A 430 1.37 -0.69 20.41
C PRO A 430 1.38 -1.92 21.30
N GLU A 431 1.83 -1.74 22.52
CA GLU A 431 1.88 -2.79 23.53
C GLU A 431 0.52 -3.08 24.17
N GLN A 432 -0.46 -2.20 23.97
CA GLN A 432 -1.80 -2.36 24.52
C GLN A 432 -2.53 -3.51 23.83
N GLU A 433 -3.12 -4.36 24.63
CA GLU A 433 -4.02 -5.42 24.16
C GLU A 433 -5.34 -4.82 23.64
N VAL A 434 -5.75 -5.25 22.46
CA VAL A 434 -6.98 -4.84 21.78
C VAL A 434 -7.85 -6.07 21.58
N GLN A 435 -9.06 -6.05 22.14
CA GLN A 435 -10.06 -7.08 21.93
C GLN A 435 -10.68 -6.93 20.53
N LEU A 436 -10.77 -8.03 19.81
CA LEU A 436 -11.39 -8.02 18.49
C LEU A 436 -12.91 -8.00 18.59
N THR A 437 -13.55 -7.01 17.96
CA THR A 437 -15.00 -6.99 17.79
C THR A 437 -15.48 -8.19 16.94
N SER A 438 -16.76 -8.53 16.99
CA SER A 438 -17.33 -9.56 16.12
C SER A 438 -17.10 -9.26 14.65
N GLY A 439 -17.30 -8.00 14.22
CA GLY A 439 -17.06 -7.55 12.85
C GLY A 439 -15.59 -7.65 12.43
N ALA A 440 -14.66 -7.29 13.32
CA ALA A 440 -13.23 -7.43 13.05
C ALA A 440 -12.85 -8.92 12.89
N ARG A 441 -13.38 -9.80 13.75
CA ARG A 441 -13.16 -11.26 13.63
C ARG A 441 -13.70 -11.82 12.32
N GLU A 442 -14.90 -11.40 11.89
CA GLU A 442 -15.48 -11.82 10.60
C GLU A 442 -14.59 -11.38 9.43
N GLN A 443 -14.11 -10.15 9.46
CA GLN A 443 -13.22 -9.64 8.41
C GLN A 443 -11.88 -10.37 8.38
N LEU A 444 -11.24 -10.61 9.53
CA LEU A 444 -10.01 -11.39 9.61
C LEU A 444 -10.23 -12.86 9.19
N ALA A 445 -11.36 -13.48 9.54
CA ALA A 445 -11.73 -14.83 9.11
C ALA A 445 -11.94 -14.89 7.60
N TRP A 446 -12.56 -13.87 7.00
CA TRP A 446 -12.69 -13.74 5.55
C TRP A 446 -11.31 -13.71 4.87
N TRP A 447 -10.38 -12.90 5.39
CA TRP A 447 -9.02 -12.82 4.89
C TRP A 447 -8.29 -14.16 5.02
N PHE A 448 -8.39 -14.81 6.20
CA PHE A 448 -7.79 -16.11 6.42
C PHE A 448 -8.31 -17.15 5.42
N SER A 449 -9.63 -17.26 5.28
CA SER A 449 -10.26 -18.20 4.35
C SER A 449 -9.81 -17.99 2.90
N ARG A 450 -9.74 -16.75 2.45
CA ARG A 450 -9.34 -16.41 1.09
C ARG A 450 -7.86 -16.68 0.82
N LEU A 451 -7.01 -16.33 1.77
CA LEU A 451 -5.55 -16.51 1.64
C LEU A 451 -5.11 -17.95 1.87
N HIS A 452 -5.85 -18.71 2.66
CA HIS A 452 -5.58 -20.14 2.91
C HIS A 452 -6.02 -21.05 1.76
N SER A 453 -6.93 -20.59 0.92
CA SER A 453 -7.39 -21.35 -0.25
C SER A 453 -6.25 -21.61 -1.24
N THR A 454 -6.15 -22.83 -1.75
CA THR A 454 -5.15 -23.20 -2.77
C THR A 454 -5.33 -22.50 -4.11
N ALA A 455 -6.52 -22.00 -4.37
CA ALA A 455 -6.90 -21.30 -5.59
C ALA A 455 -6.77 -19.77 -5.48
N TRP A 456 -6.08 -19.27 -4.47
CA TRP A 456 -6.05 -17.83 -4.24
C TRP A 456 -5.16 -17.06 -5.22
N ALA A 457 -4.41 -17.71 -6.10
CA ALA A 457 -3.78 -17.02 -7.21
C ALA A 457 -4.83 -16.17 -7.94
N SER A 458 -4.79 -14.89 -7.72
CA SER A 458 -5.72 -13.96 -8.33
C SER A 458 -5.35 -13.77 -9.79
N LYS A 459 -6.33 -13.63 -10.67
CA LYS A 459 -6.04 -13.20 -12.04
C LYS A 459 -5.46 -11.79 -12.00
N ILE A 460 -4.43 -11.53 -12.78
CA ILE A 460 -3.98 -10.17 -13.04
C ILE A 460 -5.17 -9.41 -13.63
N ARG A 461 -5.63 -8.35 -12.96
CA ARG A 461 -6.78 -7.56 -13.36
C ARG A 461 -6.32 -6.17 -13.75
N HIS A 462 -6.92 -5.60 -14.80
CA HIS A 462 -6.68 -4.20 -15.10
C HIS A 462 -7.05 -3.35 -13.88
N PRO A 463 -6.16 -2.49 -13.37
CA PRO A 463 -6.39 -1.75 -12.13
C PRO A 463 -7.60 -0.81 -12.20
N ASP A 464 -7.98 -0.42 -13.41
CA ASP A 464 -9.13 0.46 -13.68
C ASP A 464 -10.34 -0.32 -14.24
N ALA A 465 -10.32 -1.66 -14.26
CA ALA A 465 -11.41 -2.49 -14.79
C ALA A 465 -12.78 -2.18 -14.16
N LYS A 466 -12.79 -1.75 -12.89
CA LYS A 466 -14.01 -1.30 -12.20
C LYS A 466 -14.47 0.10 -12.60
N LEU A 467 -13.69 0.84 -13.36
CA LEU A 467 -14.04 2.18 -13.83
C LEU A 467 -14.74 2.16 -15.20
N TRP A 468 -14.53 1.09 -15.95
CA TRP A 468 -15.00 0.96 -17.33
C TRP A 468 -15.99 -0.19 -17.44
N PRO A 469 -17.29 0.13 -17.49
CA PRO A 469 -18.29 -0.89 -17.76
C PRO A 469 -18.08 -1.45 -19.18
N PRO A 470 -18.43 -2.72 -19.42
CA PRO A 470 -18.46 -3.27 -20.77
C PRO A 470 -19.36 -2.43 -21.69
N ALA A 471 -18.98 -2.31 -22.96
CA ALA A 471 -19.83 -1.65 -23.95
C ALA A 471 -21.20 -2.33 -24.02
N GLY A 472 -22.27 -1.55 -24.02
CA GLY A 472 -23.64 -2.05 -24.03
C GLY A 472 -24.14 -2.63 -22.70
N ALA A 473 -23.40 -2.48 -21.61
CA ALA A 473 -23.89 -2.89 -20.29
C ALA A 473 -25.18 -2.14 -19.93
N PRO A 474 -26.23 -2.83 -19.42
CA PRO A 474 -27.49 -2.21 -19.02
C PRO A 474 -27.30 -1.10 -18.00
N GLU A 475 -27.93 0.04 -18.25
CA GLU A 475 -27.88 1.20 -17.36
C GLU A 475 -29.12 1.24 -16.45
N VAL A 476 -28.87 1.45 -15.16
CA VAL A 476 -29.89 1.64 -14.12
C VAL A 476 -29.72 3.05 -13.57
N HIS A 477 -30.74 3.85 -13.67
CA HIS A 477 -30.70 5.22 -13.12
C HIS A 477 -31.25 5.23 -11.71
N THR A 478 -30.51 5.79 -10.78
CA THR A 478 -30.89 5.89 -9.36
C THR A 478 -30.72 7.32 -8.87
N ASP A 479 -31.63 7.74 -8.03
CA ASP A 479 -31.59 9.03 -7.36
C ASP A 479 -32.18 8.93 -5.97
N ALA A 480 -31.66 9.74 -5.04
CA ALA A 480 -32.17 9.83 -3.68
C ALA A 480 -32.39 11.29 -3.29
N ALA A 481 -33.61 11.65 -2.94
CA ALA A 481 -33.93 12.96 -2.44
C ALA A 481 -33.89 13.00 -0.93
N GLY A 482 -33.28 14.06 -0.36
CA GLY A 482 -33.44 14.38 1.04
C GLY A 482 -34.87 14.86 1.32
N GLY A 483 -35.52 14.28 2.33
CA GLY A 483 -36.81 14.74 2.80
C GLY A 483 -36.76 16.17 3.38
N SER A 484 -37.86 16.88 3.29
CA SER A 484 -38.09 18.12 4.05
C SER A 484 -39.45 18.04 4.73
N LEU A 485 -39.72 18.92 5.68
CA LEU A 485 -41.03 19.01 6.33
C LEU A 485 -42.18 19.24 5.31
N THR A 486 -41.84 19.80 4.15
CA THR A 486 -42.78 20.04 3.04
C THR A 486 -42.81 18.91 2.00
N ASN A 487 -41.82 17.99 1.97
CA ASN A 487 -41.78 16.86 1.06
C ASN A 487 -41.66 15.53 1.80
N ILE A 488 -42.76 15.08 2.36
CA ILE A 488 -42.89 13.78 3.06
C ILE A 488 -42.80 12.58 2.09
N ARG A 489 -42.85 12.80 0.77
CA ARG A 489 -42.72 11.77 -0.26
C ARG A 489 -41.29 11.59 -0.78
N ALA A 490 -40.33 12.35 -0.23
CA ALA A 490 -38.94 12.15 -0.60
C ALA A 490 -38.47 10.74 -0.22
N GLY A 491 -37.67 10.16 -1.09
CA GLY A 491 -37.24 8.79 -0.95
C GLY A 491 -36.09 8.47 -1.88
N VAL A 492 -35.99 7.21 -2.25
CA VAL A 492 -35.04 6.73 -3.24
C VAL A 492 -35.79 6.02 -4.36
N GLY A 493 -35.39 6.30 -5.60
CA GLY A 493 -35.98 5.75 -6.81
C GLY A 493 -34.94 5.08 -7.68
N ALA A 494 -35.36 4.04 -8.41
CA ALA A 494 -34.53 3.39 -9.41
C ALA A 494 -35.36 3.00 -10.63
N VAL A 495 -34.80 3.30 -11.81
CA VAL A 495 -35.37 2.95 -13.13
C VAL A 495 -34.46 1.95 -13.81
N MET A 496 -35.01 0.76 -14.08
CA MET A 496 -34.31 -0.34 -14.74
C MET A 496 -34.42 -0.25 -16.27
N PRO A 497 -33.52 -0.86 -17.01
CA PRO A 497 -33.68 -1.05 -18.44
C PRO A 497 -35.04 -1.72 -18.78
N GLY A 498 -35.74 -1.16 -19.76
CA GLY A 498 -37.09 -1.62 -20.12
C GLY A 498 -38.23 -1.04 -19.27
N GLY A 499 -37.95 0.00 -18.48
CA GLY A 499 -38.96 0.83 -17.81
C GLY A 499 -39.50 0.28 -16.49
N SER A 500 -39.09 -0.91 -16.02
CA SER A 500 -39.45 -1.35 -14.67
C SER A 500 -38.76 -0.49 -13.64
N TRP A 501 -39.41 -0.27 -12.53
CA TRP A 501 -38.95 0.67 -11.53
C TRP A 501 -39.29 0.24 -10.11
N CYS A 502 -38.55 0.78 -9.15
CA CYS A 502 -38.85 0.67 -7.73
C CYS A 502 -38.65 2.01 -7.03
N TYR A 503 -39.40 2.20 -5.97
CA TYR A 503 -39.39 3.42 -5.18
C TYR A 503 -39.60 3.09 -3.71
N PHE A 504 -38.91 3.84 -2.86
CA PHE A 504 -39.06 3.72 -1.42
C PHE A 504 -39.04 5.11 -0.76
N PRO A 505 -40.20 5.54 -0.19
CA PRO A 505 -40.23 6.77 0.58
C PRO A 505 -39.47 6.60 1.90
N TRP A 506 -38.75 7.63 2.33
CA TRP A 506 -38.10 7.57 3.61
C TRP A 506 -39.13 7.52 4.74
N PRO A 507 -39.01 6.59 5.69
CA PRO A 507 -39.92 6.52 6.81
C PRO A 507 -39.78 7.74 7.72
N ALA A 508 -40.90 8.14 8.35
CA ALA A 508 -40.96 9.34 9.18
C ALA A 508 -39.87 9.41 10.28
N TRP A 509 -39.50 8.26 10.86
CA TRP A 509 -38.43 8.20 11.86
C TRP A 509 -37.04 8.49 11.29
N LEU A 510 -36.77 8.14 10.04
CA LEU A 510 -35.51 8.50 9.37
C LEU A 510 -35.50 9.99 9.07
N GLN A 511 -36.62 10.54 8.68
CA GLN A 511 -36.79 11.98 8.45
C GLN A 511 -36.68 12.78 9.75
N ALA A 512 -37.25 12.27 10.87
CA ALA A 512 -37.25 12.90 12.17
C ALA A 512 -35.97 12.67 13.00
N GLY A 513 -35.31 11.53 12.78
CA GLY A 513 -34.10 11.13 13.53
C GLY A 513 -32.79 11.67 12.97
N LEU A 514 -32.84 12.50 11.94
CA LEU A 514 -31.66 13.13 11.34
C LEU A 514 -31.32 14.41 12.12
N PRO A 515 -30.30 14.42 13.00
CA PRO A 515 -29.99 15.61 13.80
C PRO A 515 -29.40 16.71 12.90
N GLY A 516 -29.94 17.90 13.00
CA GLY A 516 -29.36 19.10 12.41
C GLY A 516 -30.36 20.26 12.26
N PRO A 517 -29.90 21.49 12.24
CA PRO A 517 -30.71 22.61 11.79
C PRO A 517 -31.10 22.35 10.33
N GLU A 518 -32.32 22.71 10.03
CA GLU A 518 -33.04 22.48 8.77
C GLU A 518 -32.14 22.39 7.52
N GLY A 519 -32.03 21.21 6.92
CA GLY A 519 -31.40 20.97 5.62
C GLY A 519 -29.90 20.60 5.60
N ALA A 520 -29.09 20.96 6.58
CA ALA A 520 -27.66 20.74 6.55
C ALA A 520 -27.25 19.27 6.83
N ALA A 521 -27.94 18.59 7.74
CA ALA A 521 -27.65 17.21 8.11
C ALA A 521 -28.09 16.20 7.04
N LEU A 522 -29.20 16.49 6.34
CA LEU A 522 -29.66 15.65 5.23
C LEU A 522 -28.70 15.70 4.05
N ASN A 523 -28.16 16.88 3.73
CA ASN A 523 -27.16 17.04 2.67
C ASN A 523 -25.85 16.29 2.99
N ALA A 524 -25.44 16.21 4.25
CA ALA A 524 -24.29 15.41 4.67
C ALA A 524 -24.51 13.90 4.53
N GLN A 525 -25.78 13.44 4.55
CA GLN A 525 -26.16 12.04 4.44
C GLN A 525 -26.62 11.62 3.03
N LEU A 526 -26.76 12.54 2.09
CA LEU A 526 -27.15 12.26 0.70
C LEU A 526 -26.24 11.19 0.05
N GLN A 527 -24.95 11.19 0.36
CA GLN A 527 -24.03 10.15 -0.11
C GLN A 527 -24.46 8.75 0.32
N MET A 528 -24.93 8.61 1.56
CA MET A 528 -25.44 7.34 2.10
C MET A 528 -26.74 6.95 1.41
N LEU A 529 -27.66 7.89 1.28
CA LEU A 529 -28.97 7.66 0.68
C LEU A 529 -28.85 7.24 -0.78
N GLU A 530 -27.93 7.81 -1.54
CA GLU A 530 -27.65 7.45 -2.93
C GLU A 530 -27.13 5.99 -3.09
N LEU A 531 -26.42 5.47 -2.12
CA LEU A 531 -25.97 4.07 -2.13
C LEU A 531 -27.14 3.07 -1.93
N CYS A 532 -28.26 3.51 -1.39
CA CYS A 532 -29.46 2.69 -1.24
C CYS A 532 -30.08 2.35 -2.61
N GLY A 533 -29.99 3.25 -3.59
CA GLY A 533 -30.59 3.06 -4.92
C GLY A 533 -30.14 1.79 -5.62
N PRO A 534 -28.82 1.57 -5.83
CA PRO A 534 -28.31 0.32 -6.41
C PRO A 534 -28.72 -0.94 -5.64
N ILE A 535 -28.69 -0.90 -4.29
CA ILE A 535 -29.10 -2.05 -3.46
C ILE A 535 -30.58 -2.39 -3.70
N MET A 536 -31.44 -1.38 -3.66
CA MET A 536 -32.88 -1.55 -3.90
C MET A 536 -33.20 -2.08 -5.29
N ALA A 537 -32.58 -1.49 -6.31
CA ALA A 537 -32.79 -1.91 -7.71
C ALA A 537 -32.42 -3.38 -7.89
N MET A 538 -31.29 -3.82 -7.32
CA MET A 538 -30.84 -5.22 -7.43
C MET A 538 -31.72 -6.18 -6.63
N ALA A 539 -32.21 -5.75 -5.48
CA ALA A 539 -33.08 -6.59 -4.63
C ALA A 539 -34.51 -6.66 -5.18
N ALA A 540 -35.02 -5.60 -5.79
CA ALA A 540 -36.34 -5.59 -6.43
C ALA A 540 -36.36 -6.36 -7.77
N HIS A 541 -35.22 -6.44 -8.46
CA HIS A 541 -35.13 -7.05 -9.78
C HIS A 541 -33.96 -8.05 -9.91
N PRO A 542 -33.86 -9.05 -9.02
CA PRO A 542 -32.72 -9.96 -9.00
C PRO A 542 -32.54 -10.73 -10.32
N GLU A 543 -33.63 -11.09 -10.99
CA GLU A 543 -33.61 -11.79 -12.27
C GLU A 543 -33.03 -10.92 -13.40
N LYS A 544 -33.23 -9.61 -13.35
CA LYS A 544 -32.66 -8.66 -14.32
C LYS A 544 -31.19 -8.38 -14.08
N CYS A 545 -30.71 -8.62 -12.86
CA CYS A 545 -29.35 -8.33 -12.43
C CYS A 545 -28.42 -9.55 -12.53
N ARG A 546 -28.95 -10.76 -12.35
CA ARG A 546 -28.17 -12.00 -12.27
C ARG A 546 -27.31 -12.24 -13.51
N ASN A 547 -26.01 -12.56 -13.28
CA ASN A 547 -25.03 -12.87 -14.32
C ASN A 547 -24.76 -11.72 -15.32
N LYS A 548 -25.03 -10.48 -14.94
CA LYS A 548 -24.85 -9.30 -15.81
C LYS A 548 -23.85 -8.31 -15.26
N ALA A 549 -23.31 -7.49 -16.15
CA ALA A 549 -22.65 -6.24 -15.77
C ALA A 549 -23.71 -5.12 -15.77
N LEU A 550 -23.81 -4.36 -14.68
CA LEU A 550 -24.80 -3.30 -14.51
C LEU A 550 -24.11 -1.96 -14.24
N VAL A 551 -24.57 -0.93 -14.93
CA VAL A 551 -24.08 0.45 -14.72
C VAL A 551 -25.13 1.23 -13.97
N PHE A 552 -24.88 1.52 -12.72
CA PHE A 552 -25.71 2.43 -11.93
C PHE A 552 -25.29 3.87 -12.20
N ARG A 553 -26.25 4.68 -12.60
CA ARG A 553 -26.09 6.10 -12.90
C ARG A 553 -26.65 6.92 -11.76
N THR A 554 -25.82 7.74 -11.10
CA THR A 554 -26.21 8.69 -10.06
C THR A 554 -25.58 10.06 -10.32
N ASP A 555 -26.19 11.14 -9.88
CA ASP A 555 -25.58 12.48 -9.95
C ASP A 555 -24.59 12.75 -8.81
N ASN A 556 -24.50 11.85 -7.82
CA ASN A 556 -23.69 12.01 -6.61
C ASN A 556 -22.28 11.42 -6.76
N MET A 557 -21.28 12.30 -6.91
CA MET A 557 -19.87 11.88 -7.01
C MET A 557 -19.35 11.19 -5.74
N SER A 558 -19.87 11.55 -4.57
CA SER A 558 -19.43 10.91 -3.31
C SER A 558 -19.81 9.43 -3.27
N ALA A 559 -21.02 9.07 -3.73
CA ALA A 559 -21.44 7.68 -3.86
C ALA A 559 -20.53 6.90 -4.83
N VAL A 560 -20.18 7.51 -5.99
CA VAL A 560 -19.23 6.94 -6.95
C VAL A 560 -17.88 6.66 -6.33
N TYR A 561 -17.32 7.64 -5.61
CA TYR A 561 -16.00 7.47 -4.97
C TYR A 561 -16.03 6.46 -3.83
N THR A 562 -17.09 6.46 -3.01
CA THR A 562 -17.23 5.49 -1.91
C THR A 562 -17.30 4.05 -2.43
N TRP A 563 -18.07 3.81 -3.49
CA TRP A 563 -18.07 2.49 -4.16
C TRP A 563 -16.69 2.10 -4.70
N ARG A 564 -16.03 3.01 -5.42
CA ARG A 564 -14.69 2.76 -6.00
C ARG A 564 -13.64 2.50 -4.94
N LYS A 565 -13.72 3.21 -3.82
CA LYS A 565 -12.82 3.07 -2.69
C LYS A 565 -13.12 1.82 -1.85
N GLY A 566 -14.40 1.43 -1.78
CA GLY A 566 -14.87 0.28 -1.01
C GLY A 566 -15.22 0.59 0.45
N TYR A 567 -15.09 1.83 0.88
CA TYR A 567 -15.42 2.32 2.23
C TYR A 567 -15.59 3.84 2.24
N SER A 568 -16.20 4.37 3.30
CA SER A 568 -16.29 5.80 3.59
C SER A 568 -15.42 6.15 4.80
N ASN A 569 -14.63 7.22 4.70
CA ASN A 569 -13.91 7.77 5.86
C ASN A 569 -14.81 8.67 6.73
N ARG A 570 -15.98 9.05 6.20
CA ARG A 570 -16.87 10.02 6.85
C ARG A 570 -17.92 9.37 7.74
N ASP A 571 -18.39 8.20 7.33
CA ASP A 571 -19.44 7.52 8.08
C ASP A 571 -19.38 5.98 7.90
N LYS A 572 -19.72 5.27 9.00
CA LYS A 572 -19.72 3.81 9.02
C LYS A 572 -20.89 3.22 8.24
N LEU A 573 -22.01 3.95 8.12
CA LEU A 573 -23.19 3.44 7.44
C LEU A 573 -22.97 3.36 5.94
N SER A 574 -22.36 4.38 5.31
CA SER A 574 -21.94 4.31 3.91
C SER A 574 -21.00 3.13 3.65
N THR A 575 -20.07 2.85 4.57
CA THR A 575 -19.18 1.68 4.47
C THR A 575 -19.97 0.37 4.49
N SER A 576 -20.95 0.26 5.38
CA SER A 576 -21.82 -0.92 5.48
C SER A 576 -22.70 -1.11 4.26
N LEU A 577 -23.26 -0.02 3.70
CA LEU A 577 -24.05 -0.06 2.47
C LEU A 577 -23.20 -0.50 1.27
N VAL A 578 -21.98 0.00 1.16
CA VAL A 578 -21.05 -0.43 0.11
C VAL A 578 -20.72 -1.92 0.25
N LYS A 579 -20.49 -2.40 1.47
CA LYS A 579 -20.29 -3.84 1.71
C LYS A 579 -21.53 -4.66 1.33
N ALA A 580 -22.71 -4.22 1.71
CA ALA A 580 -23.96 -4.88 1.36
C ALA A 580 -24.18 -4.95 -0.16
N LEU A 581 -23.95 -3.85 -0.85
CA LEU A 581 -24.00 -3.82 -2.32
C LEU A 581 -23.02 -4.81 -2.93
N TYR A 582 -21.81 -4.88 -2.39
CA TYR A 582 -20.83 -5.87 -2.83
C TYR A 582 -21.30 -7.30 -2.58
N ASP A 583 -21.79 -7.62 -1.38
CA ASP A 583 -22.27 -8.96 -1.02
C ASP A 583 -23.47 -9.36 -1.92
N LEU A 584 -24.40 -8.44 -2.15
CA LEU A 584 -25.52 -8.66 -3.06
C LEU A 584 -25.06 -8.87 -4.51
N SER A 585 -24.09 -8.13 -4.98
CA SER A 585 -23.50 -8.31 -6.30
C SER A 585 -22.87 -9.69 -6.46
N ARG A 586 -22.21 -10.18 -5.41
CA ARG A 586 -21.62 -11.53 -5.38
C ARG A 586 -22.69 -12.62 -5.38
N PHE A 587 -23.74 -12.44 -4.59
CA PHE A 587 -24.87 -13.36 -4.53
C PHE A 587 -25.56 -13.51 -5.90
N LEU A 588 -25.74 -12.39 -6.61
CA LEU A 588 -26.34 -12.37 -7.94
C LEU A 588 -25.34 -12.68 -9.07
N ASN A 589 -24.08 -12.93 -8.76
CA ASN A 589 -23.00 -13.09 -9.74
C ASN A 589 -22.99 -11.95 -10.77
N CYS A 590 -23.18 -10.71 -10.33
CA CYS A 590 -23.19 -9.54 -11.21
C CYS A 590 -22.00 -8.62 -10.95
N SER A 591 -21.58 -7.90 -11.98
CA SER A 591 -20.56 -6.85 -11.87
C SER A 591 -21.24 -5.50 -11.77
N VAL A 592 -20.95 -4.75 -10.72
CA VAL A 592 -21.54 -3.44 -10.44
C VAL A 592 -20.56 -2.32 -10.79
N PHE A 593 -21.03 -1.38 -11.59
CA PHE A 593 -20.32 -0.14 -11.91
C PHE A 593 -21.19 1.03 -11.45
N ILE A 594 -20.65 1.94 -10.67
CA ILE A 594 -21.34 3.19 -10.31
C ILE A 594 -20.61 4.35 -11.00
N THR A 595 -21.35 5.11 -11.79
CA THR A 595 -20.81 6.20 -12.60
C THR A 595 -21.69 7.44 -12.49
N LYS A 596 -21.06 8.61 -12.66
CA LYS A 596 -21.78 9.87 -12.63
C LYS A 596 -22.59 10.07 -13.90
N VAL A 597 -23.79 10.60 -13.73
CA VAL A 597 -24.60 11.22 -14.79
C VAL A 597 -24.92 12.66 -14.37
N ALA A 598 -25.03 13.57 -15.31
CA ALA A 598 -25.51 14.91 -14.96
C ALA A 598 -27.00 14.86 -14.63
N ARG A 599 -27.44 15.61 -13.63
CA ARG A 599 -28.84 15.67 -13.19
C ARG A 599 -29.74 16.01 -14.39
N CYS A 600 -30.81 15.26 -14.55
CA CYS A 600 -31.81 15.46 -15.62
C CYS A 600 -31.24 15.50 -17.07
N SER A 601 -30.03 14.95 -17.28
CA SER A 601 -29.40 14.97 -18.62
C SER A 601 -29.99 13.94 -19.59
N THR A 602 -30.74 12.97 -19.11
CA THR A 602 -31.43 11.95 -19.91
C THR A 602 -32.85 11.76 -19.38
N PRO A 603 -33.81 11.28 -20.21
CA PRO A 603 -35.15 10.95 -19.73
C PRO A 603 -35.13 10.00 -18.51
N ALA A 604 -34.28 8.98 -18.51
CA ALA A 604 -34.17 8.04 -17.40
C ALA A 604 -33.58 8.68 -16.12
N ALA A 605 -32.65 9.62 -16.25
CA ALA A 605 -32.14 10.38 -15.11
C ALA A 605 -33.22 11.33 -14.55
N SER A 606 -33.99 11.98 -15.42
CA SER A 606 -35.13 12.81 -15.02
C SER A 606 -36.23 11.98 -14.36
N ALA A 607 -36.51 10.78 -14.87
CA ALA A 607 -37.46 9.87 -14.25
C ALA A 607 -37.03 9.43 -12.85
N ALA A 608 -35.75 9.10 -12.64
CA ALA A 608 -35.20 8.74 -11.32
C ALA A 608 -35.29 9.92 -10.33
N ASP A 609 -34.98 11.14 -10.78
CA ASP A 609 -35.09 12.39 -9.97
C ASP A 609 -36.56 12.68 -9.57
N CYS A 610 -37.53 12.47 -10.49
CA CYS A 610 -38.95 12.57 -10.15
C CYS A 610 -39.38 11.50 -9.13
N LEU A 611 -38.95 10.25 -9.31
CA LEU A 611 -39.22 9.16 -8.37
C LEU A 611 -38.70 9.50 -6.96
N SER A 612 -37.47 9.95 -6.85
CA SER A 612 -36.88 10.25 -5.53
C SER A 612 -37.64 11.32 -4.77
N LYS A 613 -38.34 12.21 -5.47
CA LYS A 613 -39.18 13.30 -4.94
C LYS A 613 -40.64 12.91 -4.73
N GLY A 614 -41.06 11.71 -5.18
CA GLY A 614 -42.44 11.28 -5.19
C GLY A 614 -43.33 12.04 -6.17
N ASP A 615 -42.72 12.59 -7.24
CA ASP A 615 -43.42 13.24 -8.36
C ASP A 615 -43.81 12.23 -9.41
N TRP A 616 -45.02 11.68 -9.29
CA TRP A 616 -45.52 10.63 -10.18
C TRP A 616 -45.84 11.13 -11.59
N ASP A 617 -46.40 12.34 -11.68
CA ASP A 617 -46.74 12.93 -12.98
C ASP A 617 -45.46 13.21 -13.79
N GLY A 618 -44.46 13.78 -13.16
CA GLY A 618 -43.15 13.95 -13.77
C GLY A 618 -42.51 12.63 -14.16
N PHE A 619 -42.61 11.60 -13.31
CA PHE A 619 -42.06 10.29 -13.60
C PHE A 619 -42.68 9.68 -14.88
N PHE A 620 -43.97 9.59 -14.96
CA PHE A 620 -44.65 9.01 -16.13
C PHE A 620 -44.48 9.86 -17.41
N LYS A 621 -44.25 11.16 -17.27
CA LYS A 621 -43.88 12.02 -18.40
C LYS A 621 -42.54 11.61 -19.01
N PHE A 622 -41.53 11.31 -18.17
CA PHE A 622 -40.21 10.91 -18.65
C PHE A 622 -40.07 9.41 -18.93
N SER A 623 -40.95 8.56 -18.39
CA SER A 623 -40.95 7.11 -18.57
C SER A 623 -42.36 6.60 -18.84
N PRO A 624 -42.99 6.98 -19.99
CA PRO A 624 -44.41 6.73 -20.27
C PRO A 624 -44.76 5.25 -20.43
N ASN A 625 -43.80 4.42 -20.78
CA ASN A 625 -43.97 2.97 -20.96
C ASN A 625 -43.70 2.17 -19.69
N SER A 626 -43.48 2.81 -18.57
CA SER A 626 -43.27 2.14 -17.30
C SER A 626 -44.55 1.51 -16.77
N PRO A 627 -44.45 0.37 -16.07
CA PRO A 627 -45.61 -0.23 -15.37
C PRO A 627 -46.24 0.78 -14.39
N SER A 628 -47.56 0.75 -14.27
CA SER A 628 -48.31 1.64 -13.37
C SER A 628 -47.99 1.44 -11.89
N SER A 629 -47.37 0.32 -11.52
CA SER A 629 -47.02 0.00 -10.15
C SER A 629 -45.51 -0.27 -10.00
N PRO A 630 -44.90 0.15 -8.90
CA PRO A 630 -43.51 -0.17 -8.59
C PRO A 630 -43.33 -1.66 -8.33
N THR A 631 -42.15 -2.20 -8.66
CA THR A 631 -41.76 -3.53 -8.17
C THR A 631 -41.55 -3.49 -6.66
N ARG A 632 -42.13 -4.47 -5.95
CA ARG A 632 -42.02 -4.54 -4.49
C ARG A 632 -40.58 -4.83 -4.05
N ILE A 633 -40.15 -4.13 -3.02
CA ILE A 633 -38.85 -4.34 -2.39
C ILE A 633 -39.06 -5.28 -1.20
N PRO A 634 -38.19 -6.30 -0.98
CA PRO A 634 -38.29 -7.20 0.17
C PRO A 634 -38.29 -6.44 1.51
N VAL A 635 -39.23 -6.76 2.38
CA VAL A 635 -39.41 -6.04 3.67
C VAL A 635 -38.19 -6.18 4.59
N THR A 636 -37.51 -7.33 4.56
CA THR A 636 -36.27 -7.56 5.32
C THR A 636 -35.13 -6.67 4.85
N LEU A 637 -35.01 -6.41 3.55
CA LEU A 637 -34.06 -5.46 3.00
C LEU A 637 -34.36 -4.06 3.49
N LEU A 638 -35.62 -3.66 3.51
CA LEU A 638 -36.03 -2.35 3.99
C LEU A 638 -35.73 -2.16 5.49
N LYS A 639 -36.03 -3.18 6.30
CA LYS A 639 -35.69 -3.18 7.73
C LYS A 639 -34.19 -3.05 7.95
N TRP A 640 -33.42 -3.74 7.15
CA TRP A 640 -31.95 -3.70 7.21
C TRP A 640 -31.40 -2.34 6.78
N MET A 641 -31.80 -1.81 5.62
CA MET A 641 -31.37 -0.50 5.14
C MET A 641 -31.65 0.64 6.14
N LEU A 642 -32.65 0.47 6.97
CA LEU A 642 -33.17 1.50 7.86
C LEU A 642 -32.85 1.26 9.33
N ALA A 643 -32.20 0.15 9.66
CA ALA A 643 -31.79 -0.12 11.03
C ALA A 643 -30.67 0.85 11.48
N PRO A 644 -30.83 1.50 12.64
CA PRO A 644 -29.83 2.44 13.14
C PRO A 644 -28.52 1.76 13.56
N ARG A 645 -28.53 0.43 13.70
CA ARG A 645 -27.37 -0.42 13.92
C ARG A 645 -27.30 -1.43 12.78
N VAL A 646 -26.35 -1.26 11.89
CA VAL A 646 -26.09 -2.23 10.83
C VAL A 646 -25.45 -3.45 11.47
N ASP A 647 -26.26 -4.43 11.78
CA ASP A 647 -25.77 -5.76 12.11
C ASP A 647 -25.34 -6.43 10.79
N LEU A 648 -24.04 -6.71 10.66
CA LEU A 648 -23.45 -7.37 9.48
C LEU A 648 -24.06 -8.77 9.23
N ALA A 649 -24.69 -9.37 10.24
CA ALA A 649 -25.49 -10.59 10.15
C ALA A 649 -26.64 -10.50 9.13
N LEU A 650 -27.12 -9.34 8.86
CA LEU A 650 -28.31 -9.13 8.03
C LEU A 650 -28.05 -9.32 6.52
N GLY A 651 -26.80 -9.13 6.07
CA GLY A 651 -26.42 -9.45 4.68
C GLY A 651 -26.62 -10.93 4.35
N SER A 652 -26.35 -11.82 5.31
CA SER A 652 -26.60 -13.26 5.19
C SER A 652 -28.10 -13.57 5.21
N ALA A 653 -28.89 -12.89 6.04
CA ALA A 653 -30.33 -13.04 6.10
C ALA A 653 -31.02 -12.58 4.81
N ILE A 654 -30.56 -11.48 4.19
CA ILE A 654 -31.03 -11.03 2.88
C ILE A 654 -30.68 -12.03 1.80
N ALA A 655 -29.46 -12.56 1.79
CA ALA A 655 -29.05 -13.59 0.83
C ALA A 655 -29.86 -14.88 0.99
N GLU A 656 -30.25 -15.22 2.22
CA GLU A 656 -31.09 -16.38 2.51
C GLU A 656 -32.54 -16.14 2.07
N GLU A 657 -33.10 -14.96 2.31
CA GLU A 657 -34.45 -14.61 1.87
C GLU A 657 -34.55 -14.53 0.34
N LEU A 658 -33.53 -13.97 -0.33
CA LEU A 658 -33.47 -13.99 -1.80
C LEU A 658 -33.31 -15.41 -2.36
N ARG A 659 -32.60 -16.31 -1.65
CA ARG A 659 -32.56 -17.74 -1.98
C ARG A 659 -33.94 -18.41 -1.83
N ASN A 660 -34.65 -18.08 -0.78
CA ASN A 660 -35.98 -18.64 -0.52
C ASN A 660 -37.03 -18.12 -1.51
N MET A 661 -36.94 -16.85 -1.92
CA MET A 661 -37.79 -16.30 -2.99
C MET A 661 -37.51 -16.95 -4.36
N GLY A 662 -36.22 -17.24 -4.65
CA GLY A 662 -35.83 -17.96 -5.88
C GLY A 662 -36.30 -19.42 -5.94
N ARG A 663 -36.45 -20.08 -4.77
CA ARG A 663 -37.02 -21.44 -4.68
C ARG A 663 -38.54 -21.47 -4.88
N GLY A 664 -39.23 -20.40 -4.44
CA GLY A 664 -40.68 -20.27 -4.67
C GLY A 664 -41.10 -20.06 -6.12
N VAL A 665 -40.20 -19.57 -6.96
CA VAL A 665 -40.43 -19.35 -8.40
C VAL A 665 -40.12 -20.60 -9.25
N LEU A 666 -39.31 -21.52 -8.72
CA LEU A 666 -38.93 -22.79 -9.39
C LEU A 666 -39.74 -24.00 -8.90
N GLY A 667 -40.65 -23.84 -7.97
CA GLY A 667 -41.48 -24.90 -7.41
C GLY A 667 -42.97 -24.88 -7.81
N GLY A 668 -43.29 -24.15 -8.90
CA GLY A 668 -44.63 -24.09 -9.43
C GLY A 668 -44.67 -24.71 -10.84
N GLU A 669 -44.60 -26.05 -10.91
CA GLU A 669 -45.21 -26.89 -11.92
C GLU A 669 -46.09 -27.90 -11.25
#